data_bdc6fdff4399e0f459e6ef2341ad22ca
#
_entry.id   bdc6fdff4399e0f459e6ef2341ad22ca
#
_cell.length_a   1.000
_cell.length_b   1.000
_cell.length_c   1.000
_cell.angle_alpha   90.00
_cell.angle_beta   90.00
_cell.angle_gamma   90.00
#
_symmetry.space_group_name_H-M   'P 1'
#
loop_
_entity.id
_entity.type
_entity.pdbx_description
1 polymer ?
#
loop_
_entity_poly.entity_id
_entity_poly.type
_entity_poly.pdbx_seq_one_letter_code
_entity_poly.pdbx_strand_id
1 'polypeptide(L)'
;MISVEGLKVEFGVKPLFVDASFVINDKDRIALVGKNGAGKSTMLKILCGQQKPTAGVVSVPNDCRVGYLPQVMVLQDDTTVREEAQKAFADITKMKERLDKMNQELAERTDYESESYLALIEKYTTEHERYMMMGAESREAELERTLTGLGFLRTDFERPTSEFSGGWRMRIELAKILLQKPDVLLLDEPTNHLDIESIQWLEQFLAQSSSAVVLVSHDRAFINNVSNRTLEISCGRVVDYKVKYNEYVVLRKERREQQLRAYENQQKEMAEMKDFIERFRYKATKAVQVQQKIKQLEKIVPIEIDEVDNSAMHLKFPPCLRSGDYPIICDEVRKDYGAHTVFDHVTLTIKRGEKVAFVGKNGEGKSTLVKCIMGEIPFTGDLKVGHNIQIGYFAQNQAQLLDENLTVFQTIDYVAKGEIRLRINDILGAFMFGGEESDKKVKVLSGGERSRLAMIRLLLEPVNLLILDEPTNHLDMPSKDVLKEAIKAFDGTAIIVSHDREFLDGLVTKVYEFGGGKVREHLGGIYDFLQAKKISELNELGRTDNNSHVGNKTFPHGEQNIPTLGKNDAPKADSQQTLGKALSYAEHKEQQKRRNRAEKAVKESEAKIEKMEQRLKELDELLMKPENASDIVLVTEYTQTKQALDEEVERWEKLSEELESL
;
A
#
# COMPACT_ATOMS: atom_id res chain seq x y z
N MET A 1 22.87 5.40 11.98
CA MET A 1 21.88 5.28 13.08
C MET A 1 21.37 6.67 13.45
N ILE A 2 20.06 6.97 13.36
CA ILE A 2 19.45 8.26 13.72
C ILE A 2 18.65 8.06 15.00
N SER A 3 18.87 8.91 16.04
CA SER A 3 18.10 8.90 17.28
C SER A 3 17.14 10.09 17.31
N VAL A 4 15.91 9.82 17.71
CA VAL A 4 14.86 10.82 17.94
C VAL A 4 14.41 10.72 19.38
N GLU A 5 14.49 11.82 20.13
CA GLU A 5 14.20 11.85 21.56
C GLU A 5 13.27 13.00 21.93
N GLY A 6 12.14 12.67 22.55
CA GLY A 6 11.17 13.63 23.07
C GLY A 6 10.61 14.59 22.03
N LEU A 7 10.48 14.15 20.77
CA LEU A 7 10.11 15.03 19.67
C LEU A 7 8.66 15.52 19.80
N LYS A 8 8.49 16.85 19.77
CA LYS A 8 7.19 17.53 19.82
C LYS A 8 7.06 18.47 18.64
N VAL A 9 5.90 18.46 17.99
CA VAL A 9 5.56 19.37 16.89
C VAL A 9 4.16 19.92 17.07
N GLU A 10 4.04 21.24 17.02
CA GLU A 10 2.78 21.96 17.17
C GLU A 10 2.59 22.91 15.99
N PHE A 11 1.38 22.92 15.42
CA PHE A 11 0.91 23.94 14.49
C PHE A 11 -0.34 24.61 15.09
N GLY A 12 -0.17 25.82 15.59
CA GLY A 12 -1.25 26.53 16.29
C GLY A 12 -1.60 25.89 17.63
N VAL A 13 -2.88 25.59 17.86
CA VAL A 13 -3.39 25.14 19.17
C VAL A 13 -3.30 23.62 19.37
N LYS A 14 -3.26 22.84 18.31
CA LYS A 14 -3.22 21.35 18.41
C LYS A 14 -1.84 20.81 18.08
N PRO A 15 -1.23 20.01 18.96
CA PRO A 15 0.01 19.31 18.64
C PRO A 15 -0.25 18.20 17.61
N LEU A 16 0.66 18.03 16.63
CA LEU A 16 0.65 16.90 15.73
C LEU A 16 1.08 15.63 16.44
N PHE A 17 2.17 15.73 17.20
CA PHE A 17 2.64 14.65 18.07
C PHE A 17 3.47 15.21 19.23
N VAL A 18 3.47 14.48 20.34
CA VAL A 18 4.12 14.82 21.59
C VAL A 18 4.92 13.62 22.07
N ASP A 19 6.16 13.90 22.53
CA ASP A 19 7.05 12.89 23.14
C ASP A 19 7.34 11.68 22.23
N ALA A 20 7.57 11.92 20.94
CA ALA A 20 7.94 10.87 20.02
C ALA A 20 9.41 10.51 20.18
N SER A 21 9.70 9.26 20.55
CA SER A 21 11.05 8.75 20.74
C SER A 21 11.22 7.41 20.05
N PHE A 22 12.19 7.32 19.14
CA PHE A 22 12.54 6.09 18.42
C PHE A 22 13.93 6.21 17.82
N VAL A 23 14.47 5.07 17.38
CA VAL A 23 15.80 4.99 16.75
C VAL A 23 15.66 4.30 15.40
N ILE A 24 16.35 4.84 14.38
CA ILE A 24 16.50 4.23 13.06
C ILE A 24 17.89 3.59 13.04
N ASN A 25 17.94 2.27 12.95
CA ASN A 25 19.18 1.52 12.82
C ASN A 25 19.56 1.33 11.36
N ASP A 26 20.81 0.93 11.13
CA ASP A 26 21.27 0.56 9.81
C ASP A 26 20.45 -0.63 9.27
N LYS A 27 20.06 -0.55 8.00
CA LYS A 27 19.19 -1.53 7.31
C LYS A 27 17.77 -1.66 7.85
N ASP A 28 17.32 -0.82 8.79
CA ASP A 28 15.91 -0.76 9.17
C ASP A 28 15.05 -0.36 7.96
N ARG A 29 13.93 -1.03 7.77
CA ARG A 29 12.92 -0.69 6.76
C ARG A 29 11.61 -0.39 7.46
N ILE A 30 11.38 0.89 7.67
CA ILE A 30 10.31 1.40 8.53
C ILE A 30 9.17 1.91 7.66
N ALA A 31 7.98 1.39 7.87
CA ALA A 31 6.75 1.98 7.37
C ALA A 31 6.23 3.02 8.37
N LEU A 32 6.13 4.27 7.96
CA LEU A 32 5.53 5.33 8.76
C LEU A 32 4.04 5.47 8.38
N VAL A 33 3.16 5.03 9.28
CA VAL A 33 1.72 4.96 9.05
C VAL A 33 0.94 5.89 9.97
N GLY A 34 -0.26 6.26 9.56
CA GLY A 34 -1.15 7.16 10.32
C GLY A 34 -2.17 7.81 9.42
N LYS A 35 -3.20 8.43 9.99
CA LYS A 35 -4.24 9.17 9.25
C LYS A 35 -3.64 10.31 8.41
N ASN A 36 -4.35 10.78 7.39
CA ASN A 36 -3.97 11.99 6.68
C ASN A 36 -3.99 13.17 7.66
N GLY A 37 -2.96 14.03 7.59
CA GLY A 37 -2.79 15.12 8.55
C GLY A 37 -2.14 14.72 9.89
N ALA A 38 -1.84 13.44 10.15
CA ALA A 38 -1.17 13.00 11.40
C ALA A 38 0.29 13.46 11.53
N GLY A 39 0.87 14.07 10.49
CA GLY A 39 2.23 14.59 10.54
C GLY A 39 3.31 13.68 9.92
N LYS A 40 2.93 12.69 9.10
CA LYS A 40 3.88 11.78 8.42
C LYS A 40 4.95 12.52 7.63
N SER A 41 4.55 13.36 6.67
CA SER A 41 5.48 14.18 5.86
C SER A 41 6.27 15.19 6.70
N THR A 42 5.67 15.71 7.79
CA THR A 42 6.36 16.60 8.74
C THR A 42 7.46 15.85 9.47
N MET A 43 7.21 14.60 9.90
CA MET A 43 8.23 13.75 10.52
C MET A 43 9.41 13.52 9.55
N LEU A 44 9.14 13.19 8.28
CA LEU A 44 10.20 13.02 7.27
C LEU A 44 11.01 14.31 7.06
N LYS A 45 10.35 15.48 6.99
CA LYS A 45 11.03 16.79 6.88
C LYS A 45 11.91 17.12 8.08
N ILE A 46 11.51 16.70 9.27
CA ILE A 46 12.31 16.90 10.48
C ILE A 46 13.52 15.97 10.47
N LEU A 47 13.34 14.69 10.08
CA LEU A 47 14.43 13.72 9.99
C LEU A 47 15.50 14.12 8.96
N CYS A 48 15.10 14.77 7.86
CA CYS A 48 16.06 15.29 6.85
C CYS A 48 16.59 16.71 7.18
N GLY A 49 16.18 17.31 8.31
CA GLY A 49 16.66 18.62 8.75
C GLY A 49 16.03 19.83 8.03
N GLN A 50 15.03 19.61 7.15
CA GLN A 50 14.32 20.71 6.46
C GLN A 50 13.37 21.49 7.36
N GLN A 51 12.93 20.88 8.47
CA GLN A 51 12.04 21.51 9.43
C GLN A 51 12.55 21.26 10.84
N LYS A 52 12.52 22.32 11.67
CA LYS A 52 12.88 22.20 13.09
C LYS A 52 11.66 21.75 13.90
N PRO A 53 11.85 20.86 14.89
CA PRO A 53 10.78 20.51 15.84
C PRO A 53 10.51 21.66 16.80
N THR A 54 9.34 21.64 17.45
CA THR A 54 9.00 22.61 18.52
C THR A 54 9.77 22.29 19.78
N ALA A 55 9.97 21.01 20.11
CA ALA A 55 10.81 20.54 21.20
C ALA A 55 11.34 19.14 20.89
N GLY A 56 12.34 18.68 21.65
CA GLY A 56 13.02 17.41 21.41
C GLY A 56 14.24 17.56 20.52
N VAL A 57 14.95 16.45 20.31
CA VAL A 57 16.21 16.43 19.55
C VAL A 57 16.21 15.28 18.55
N VAL A 58 16.68 15.58 17.34
CA VAL A 58 17.02 14.57 16.34
C VAL A 58 18.54 14.56 16.19
N SER A 59 19.15 13.45 16.54
CA SER A 59 20.60 13.25 16.47
C SER A 59 20.94 12.44 15.20
N VAL A 60 21.58 13.11 14.24
CA VAL A 60 22.07 12.51 13.00
C VAL A 60 23.59 12.57 13.04
N PRO A 61 24.32 11.45 12.87
CA PRO A 61 25.78 11.46 12.79
C PRO A 61 26.27 12.31 11.60
N ASN A 62 27.39 13.01 11.78
CA ASN A 62 27.95 13.92 10.76
C ASN A 62 28.27 13.21 9.42
N ASP A 63 28.60 11.92 9.47
CA ASP A 63 28.96 11.12 8.30
C ASP A 63 27.74 10.45 7.62
N CYS A 64 26.53 10.60 8.21
CA CYS A 64 25.31 9.97 7.72
C CYS A 64 24.67 10.83 6.62
N ARG A 65 24.57 10.28 5.41
CA ARG A 65 23.89 10.92 4.28
C ARG A 65 22.42 10.54 4.28
N VAL A 66 21.55 11.55 4.33
CA VAL A 66 20.09 11.36 4.30
C VAL A 66 19.56 11.80 2.93
N GLY A 67 18.94 10.88 2.20
CA GLY A 67 18.22 11.15 0.96
C GLY A 67 16.72 11.33 1.26
N TYR A 68 16.10 12.38 0.75
CA TYR A 68 14.67 12.65 0.96
C TYR A 68 13.96 12.88 -0.36
N LEU A 69 12.90 12.10 -0.61
CA LEU A 69 11.96 12.30 -1.71
C LEU A 69 10.70 12.97 -1.18
N PRO A 70 10.46 14.25 -1.46
CA PRO A 70 9.22 14.93 -1.07
C PRO A 70 8.07 14.62 -2.03
N GLN A 71 6.83 14.80 -1.54
CA GLN A 71 5.61 14.58 -2.32
C GLN A 71 5.45 15.51 -3.53
N VAL A 72 6.01 16.72 -3.48
CA VAL A 72 5.92 17.74 -4.56
C VAL A 72 7.32 18.24 -4.88
N MET A 73 7.66 18.28 -6.16
CA MET A 73 8.98 18.66 -6.65
C MET A 73 8.96 19.81 -7.64
N VAL A 74 10.07 20.56 -7.66
CA VAL A 74 10.37 21.58 -8.68
C VAL A 74 11.70 21.19 -9.33
N LEU A 75 11.65 20.70 -10.57
CA LEU A 75 12.85 20.42 -11.39
C LEU A 75 13.22 21.63 -12.23
N GLN A 76 14.50 21.75 -12.55
CA GLN A 76 15.00 22.68 -13.56
C GLN A 76 14.69 22.12 -14.96
N ASP A 77 14.18 22.96 -15.85
CA ASP A 77 13.63 22.53 -17.16
C ASP A 77 14.67 22.46 -18.29
N ASP A 78 15.95 22.81 -18.02
CA ASP A 78 16.95 23.08 -19.04
C ASP A 78 17.91 21.92 -19.31
N THR A 79 17.71 20.74 -18.69
CA THR A 79 18.63 19.60 -18.78
C THR A 79 17.93 18.34 -19.36
N THR A 80 18.72 17.44 -19.94
CA THR A 80 18.22 16.13 -20.37
C THR A 80 17.99 15.20 -19.17
N VAL A 81 17.20 14.12 -19.35
CA VAL A 81 16.95 13.11 -18.29
C VAL A 81 18.29 12.52 -17.79
N ARG A 82 19.22 12.21 -18.71
CA ARG A 82 20.55 11.69 -18.39
C ARG A 82 21.35 12.67 -17.54
N GLU A 83 21.46 13.93 -18.00
CA GLU A 83 22.21 14.97 -17.30
C GLU A 83 21.64 15.23 -15.90
N GLU A 84 20.32 15.25 -15.78
CA GLU A 84 19.66 15.45 -14.49
C GLU A 84 19.95 14.28 -13.53
N ALA A 85 19.87 13.03 -14.02
CA ALA A 85 20.21 11.85 -13.23
C ALA A 85 21.70 11.79 -12.86
N GLN A 86 22.60 12.26 -13.74
CA GLN A 86 24.04 12.32 -13.48
C GLN A 86 24.42 13.30 -12.35
N LYS A 87 23.56 14.29 -12.03
CA LYS A 87 23.77 15.17 -10.87
C LYS A 87 23.84 14.40 -9.55
N ALA A 88 23.30 13.18 -9.50
CA ALA A 88 23.45 12.27 -8.36
C ALA A 88 24.92 11.96 -8.03
N PHE A 89 25.78 12.00 -9.04
CA PHE A 89 27.21 11.70 -8.93
C PHE A 89 28.10 12.94 -8.80
N ALA A 90 27.52 14.11 -8.50
CA ALA A 90 28.25 15.38 -8.46
C ALA A 90 29.49 15.33 -7.54
N ASP A 91 29.41 14.65 -6.40
CA ASP A 91 30.52 14.53 -5.46
C ASP A 91 31.66 13.65 -6.03
N ILE A 92 31.28 12.58 -6.73
CA ILE A 92 32.23 11.69 -7.41
C ILE A 92 32.86 12.41 -8.59
N THR A 93 32.11 13.23 -9.33
CA THR A 93 32.64 14.05 -10.43
C THR A 93 33.62 15.10 -9.93
N LYS A 94 33.31 15.80 -8.83
CA LYS A 94 34.26 16.74 -8.19
C LYS A 94 35.52 16.04 -7.66
N MET A 95 35.38 14.80 -7.19
CA MET A 95 36.53 14.00 -6.77
C MET A 95 37.39 13.63 -7.97
N LYS A 96 36.78 13.24 -9.09
CA LYS A 96 37.49 12.97 -10.35
C LYS A 96 38.27 14.20 -10.83
N GLU A 97 37.64 15.37 -10.86
CA GLU A 97 38.28 16.63 -11.24
C GLU A 97 39.49 16.97 -10.34
N ARG A 98 39.35 16.65 -9.03
CA ARG A 98 40.48 16.83 -8.08
C ARG A 98 41.62 15.84 -8.36
N LEU A 99 41.26 14.57 -8.62
CA LEU A 99 42.26 13.55 -9.00
C LEU A 99 42.95 13.89 -10.30
N ASP A 100 42.22 14.36 -11.32
CA ASP A 100 42.79 14.78 -12.60
C ASP A 100 43.75 15.95 -12.40
N LYS A 101 43.43 16.96 -11.57
CA LYS A 101 44.33 18.07 -11.21
C LYS A 101 45.57 17.59 -10.47
N MET A 102 45.41 16.70 -9.48
CA MET A 102 46.57 16.14 -8.75
C MET A 102 47.45 15.30 -9.68
N ASN A 103 46.86 14.54 -10.60
CA ASN A 103 47.59 13.76 -11.59
C ASN A 103 48.36 14.65 -12.55
N GLN A 104 47.78 15.77 -13.01
CA GLN A 104 48.47 16.77 -13.83
C GLN A 104 49.61 17.43 -13.05
N GLU A 105 49.40 17.82 -11.80
CA GLU A 105 50.42 18.39 -10.92
C GLU A 105 51.58 17.40 -10.69
N LEU A 106 51.29 16.12 -10.50
CA LEU A 106 52.32 15.07 -10.39
C LEU A 106 53.13 14.89 -11.68
N ALA A 107 52.48 15.05 -12.85
CA ALA A 107 53.16 14.92 -14.17
C ALA A 107 54.02 16.13 -14.51
N GLU A 108 53.71 17.33 -14.05
CA GLU A 108 54.45 18.58 -14.30
C GLU A 108 55.64 18.77 -13.34
N ARG A 109 55.63 18.13 -12.18
CA ARG A 109 56.68 18.25 -11.15
C ARG A 109 57.87 17.34 -11.47
N THR A 110 59.05 17.87 -11.21
CA THR A 110 60.34 17.16 -11.40
C THR A 110 61.08 16.90 -10.08
N ASP A 111 60.56 17.35 -8.97
CA ASP A 111 61.14 17.27 -7.61
C ASP A 111 60.73 15.99 -6.87
N TYR A 112 60.96 14.83 -7.44
CA TYR A 112 60.44 13.52 -7.00
C TYR A 112 60.82 13.11 -5.57
N GLU A 113 61.90 13.67 -5.00
CA GLU A 113 62.37 13.36 -3.65
C GLU A 113 61.90 14.38 -2.60
N SER A 114 61.13 15.40 -2.97
CA SER A 114 60.62 16.37 -2.01
C SER A 114 59.50 15.80 -1.12
N GLU A 115 59.51 16.18 0.16
CA GLU A 115 58.43 15.78 1.09
C GLU A 115 57.04 16.18 0.54
N SER A 116 56.95 17.32 -0.14
CA SER A 116 55.70 17.81 -0.72
C SER A 116 55.22 16.97 -1.90
N TYR A 117 56.14 16.40 -2.71
CA TYR A 117 55.79 15.47 -3.79
C TYR A 117 55.31 14.12 -3.25
N LEU A 118 55.99 13.58 -2.24
CA LEU A 118 55.58 12.34 -1.57
C LEU A 118 54.23 12.48 -0.88
N ALA A 119 53.95 13.59 -0.20
CA ALA A 119 52.65 13.88 0.40
C ALA A 119 51.52 13.99 -0.66
N LEU A 120 51.85 14.54 -1.86
CA LEU A 120 50.87 14.62 -2.95
C LEU A 120 50.56 13.23 -3.52
N ILE A 121 51.55 12.33 -3.65
CA ILE A 121 51.31 10.93 -4.05
C ILE A 121 50.46 10.22 -3.05
N GLU A 122 50.74 10.32 -1.76
CA GLU A 122 49.95 9.68 -0.70
C GLU A 122 48.49 10.15 -0.73
N LYS A 123 48.29 11.46 -0.86
CA LYS A 123 46.98 12.05 -1.00
C LYS A 123 46.25 11.58 -2.26
N TYR A 124 46.92 11.55 -3.40
CA TYR A 124 46.37 11.05 -4.66
C TYR A 124 45.97 9.58 -4.53
N THR A 125 46.82 8.74 -3.95
CA THR A 125 46.55 7.32 -3.75
C THR A 125 45.32 7.11 -2.87
N THR A 126 45.23 7.82 -1.72
CA THR A 126 44.10 7.74 -0.79
C THR A 126 42.80 8.21 -1.45
N GLU A 127 42.83 9.33 -2.17
CA GLU A 127 41.61 9.83 -2.86
C GLU A 127 41.25 8.95 -4.06
N HIS A 128 42.22 8.36 -4.75
CA HIS A 128 42.01 7.42 -5.85
C HIS A 128 41.36 6.10 -5.36
N GLU A 129 41.86 5.53 -4.27
CA GLU A 129 41.25 4.36 -3.64
C GLU A 129 39.79 4.64 -3.23
N ARG A 130 39.55 5.79 -2.62
CA ARG A 130 38.19 6.23 -2.26
C ARG A 130 37.29 6.39 -3.48
N TYR A 131 37.82 6.94 -4.59
CA TYR A 131 37.10 7.08 -5.86
C TYR A 131 36.72 5.71 -6.45
N MET A 132 37.65 4.74 -6.42
CA MET A 132 37.41 3.38 -6.89
C MET A 132 36.37 2.66 -6.00
N MET A 133 36.44 2.79 -4.66
CA MET A 133 35.47 2.23 -3.73
C MET A 133 34.04 2.77 -3.91
N MET A 134 33.91 3.99 -4.42
CA MET A 134 32.62 4.59 -4.75
C MET A 134 31.99 4.03 -6.04
N GLY A 135 32.59 3.02 -6.68
CA GLY A 135 32.03 2.38 -7.87
C GLY A 135 32.02 3.25 -9.12
N ALA A 136 33.06 4.06 -9.29
CA ALA A 136 33.16 5.06 -10.35
C ALA A 136 33.05 4.49 -11.78
N GLU A 137 33.41 3.23 -12.01
CA GLU A 137 33.37 2.56 -13.31
C GLU A 137 31.95 2.04 -13.67
N SER A 138 31.13 1.72 -12.69
CA SER A 138 29.79 1.12 -12.93
C SER A 138 28.65 2.14 -13.02
N ARG A 139 28.95 3.44 -12.89
CA ARG A 139 27.94 4.52 -12.80
C ARG A 139 26.96 4.58 -13.96
N GLU A 140 27.46 4.48 -15.18
CA GLU A 140 26.59 4.58 -16.37
C GLU A 140 25.64 3.39 -16.46
N ALA A 141 26.13 2.19 -16.14
CA ALA A 141 25.29 1.00 -16.09
C ALA A 141 24.24 1.07 -14.95
N GLU A 142 24.60 1.62 -13.79
CA GLU A 142 23.65 1.83 -12.69
C GLU A 142 22.59 2.89 -13.04
N LEU A 143 23.02 4.00 -13.67
CA LEU A 143 22.12 5.04 -14.14
C LEU A 143 21.10 4.45 -15.15
N GLU A 144 21.61 3.74 -16.16
CA GLU A 144 20.76 3.11 -17.17
C GLU A 144 19.78 2.09 -16.53
N ARG A 145 20.29 1.23 -15.64
CA ARG A 145 19.48 0.25 -14.91
C ARG A 145 18.38 0.92 -14.07
N THR A 146 18.72 1.99 -13.38
CA THR A 146 17.80 2.71 -12.50
C THR A 146 16.71 3.43 -13.30
N LEU A 147 17.09 4.16 -14.34
CA LEU A 147 16.13 4.84 -15.21
C LEU A 147 15.23 3.84 -15.94
N THR A 148 15.78 2.76 -16.49
CA THR A 148 14.98 1.71 -17.15
C THR A 148 14.03 1.03 -16.16
N GLY A 149 14.48 0.75 -14.94
CA GLY A 149 13.65 0.19 -13.88
C GLY A 149 12.50 1.09 -13.46
N LEU A 150 12.67 2.40 -13.57
CA LEU A 150 11.61 3.39 -13.33
C LEU A 150 10.76 3.67 -14.58
N GLY A 151 10.94 2.90 -15.66
CA GLY A 151 10.08 2.89 -16.84
C GLY A 151 10.54 3.79 -17.99
N PHE A 152 11.70 4.45 -17.91
CA PHE A 152 12.26 5.23 -19.03
C PHE A 152 12.80 4.31 -20.11
N LEU A 153 12.54 4.66 -21.36
CA LEU A 153 13.18 4.04 -22.52
C LEU A 153 14.56 4.66 -22.74
N ARG A 154 15.48 3.92 -23.37
CA ARG A 154 16.81 4.45 -23.73
C ARG A 154 16.73 5.70 -24.61
N THR A 155 15.70 5.78 -25.45
CA THR A 155 15.40 6.94 -26.30
C THR A 155 15.00 8.20 -25.50
N ASP A 156 14.52 8.04 -24.27
CA ASP A 156 14.11 9.15 -23.42
C ASP A 156 15.27 9.82 -22.71
N PHE A 157 16.43 9.17 -22.63
CA PHE A 157 17.57 9.66 -21.84
C PHE A 157 18.12 11.00 -22.32
N GLU A 158 18.09 11.22 -23.64
CA GLU A 158 18.60 12.46 -24.27
C GLU A 158 17.48 13.52 -24.45
N ARG A 159 16.25 13.23 -24.03
CA ARG A 159 15.14 14.19 -24.13
C ARG A 159 15.19 15.20 -22.98
N PRO A 160 14.79 16.47 -23.25
CA PRO A 160 14.68 17.49 -22.22
C PRO A 160 13.67 17.12 -21.14
N THR A 161 13.97 17.43 -19.87
CA THR A 161 13.06 17.18 -18.75
C THR A 161 11.77 17.97 -18.86
N SER A 162 11.75 19.08 -19.58
CA SER A 162 10.58 19.91 -19.87
C SER A 162 9.47 19.21 -20.66
N GLU A 163 9.82 18.23 -21.48
CA GLU A 163 8.87 17.44 -22.27
C GLU A 163 8.07 16.43 -21.43
N PHE A 164 8.50 16.18 -20.21
CA PHE A 164 7.91 15.17 -19.34
C PHE A 164 6.86 15.74 -18.39
N SER A 165 5.80 14.96 -18.15
CA SER A 165 4.79 15.30 -17.15
C SER A 165 5.36 15.30 -15.73
N GLY A 166 4.64 15.93 -14.78
CA GLY A 166 5.06 15.99 -13.37
C GLY A 166 5.37 14.61 -12.76
N GLY A 167 4.60 13.59 -13.11
CA GLY A 167 4.85 12.22 -12.65
C GLY A 167 6.16 11.63 -13.17
N TRP A 168 6.52 11.88 -14.43
CA TRP A 168 7.81 11.47 -14.99
C TRP A 168 8.98 12.24 -14.38
N ARG A 169 8.80 13.52 -14.12
CA ARG A 169 9.81 14.34 -13.41
C ARG A 169 10.07 13.82 -11.99
N MET A 170 9.01 13.37 -11.30
CA MET A 170 9.13 12.71 -9.99
C MET A 170 9.99 11.44 -10.06
N ARG A 171 9.84 10.63 -11.15
CA ARG A 171 10.67 9.43 -11.36
C ARG A 171 12.15 9.78 -11.58
N ILE A 172 12.47 10.92 -12.26
CA ILE A 172 13.85 11.38 -12.41
C ILE A 172 14.45 11.72 -11.04
N GLU A 173 13.73 12.42 -10.19
CA GLU A 173 14.19 12.74 -8.84
C GLU A 173 14.35 11.50 -7.97
N LEU A 174 13.42 10.56 -8.07
CA LEU A 174 13.57 9.27 -7.40
C LEU A 174 14.85 8.57 -7.88
N ALA A 175 15.10 8.53 -9.18
CA ALA A 175 16.34 7.98 -9.73
C ALA A 175 17.60 8.64 -9.14
N LYS A 176 17.62 9.98 -9.06
CA LYS A 176 18.74 10.74 -8.47
C LYS A 176 19.02 10.33 -7.04
N ILE A 177 17.95 10.26 -6.22
CA ILE A 177 18.10 9.91 -4.80
C ILE A 177 18.57 8.46 -4.65
N LEU A 178 18.05 7.52 -5.44
CA LEU A 178 18.48 6.12 -5.41
C LEU A 178 19.94 5.94 -5.84
N LEU A 179 20.38 6.69 -6.87
CA LEU A 179 21.76 6.68 -7.38
C LEU A 179 22.77 7.29 -6.40
N GLN A 180 22.35 8.21 -5.53
CA GLN A 180 23.20 8.78 -4.48
C GLN A 180 23.59 7.76 -3.41
N LYS A 181 22.86 6.64 -3.31
CA LYS A 181 23.05 5.59 -2.29
C LYS A 181 23.20 6.18 -0.88
N PRO A 182 22.23 6.92 -0.38
CA PRO A 182 22.30 7.50 0.97
C PRO A 182 22.27 6.41 2.03
N ASP A 183 22.78 6.71 3.23
CA ASP A 183 22.76 5.78 4.36
C ASP A 183 21.34 5.61 4.92
N VAL A 184 20.52 6.70 4.87
CA VAL A 184 19.11 6.70 5.22
C VAL A 184 18.30 7.29 4.08
N LEU A 185 17.30 6.56 3.61
CA LEU A 185 16.40 6.94 2.54
C LEU A 185 15.01 7.23 3.09
N LEU A 186 14.54 8.46 2.94
CA LEU A 186 13.23 8.93 3.36
C LEU A 186 12.34 9.11 2.13
N LEU A 187 11.27 8.33 2.02
CA LEU A 187 10.38 8.33 0.85
C LEU A 187 8.95 8.73 1.24
N ASP A 188 8.46 9.81 0.65
CA ASP A 188 7.08 10.29 0.86
C ASP A 188 6.25 9.98 -0.39
N GLU A 189 5.38 8.96 -0.31
CA GLU A 189 4.52 8.46 -1.40
C GLU A 189 5.27 8.14 -2.71
N PRO A 190 6.33 7.30 -2.67
CA PRO A 190 7.14 7.01 -3.85
C PRO A 190 6.39 6.22 -4.94
N THR A 191 5.29 5.57 -4.60
CA THR A 191 4.47 4.76 -5.52
C THR A 191 3.52 5.60 -6.37
N ASN A 192 3.27 6.86 -5.98
CA ASN A 192 2.46 7.76 -6.77
C ASN A 192 3.09 7.97 -8.14
N HIS A 193 2.27 7.88 -9.19
CA HIS A 193 2.68 8.03 -10.59
C HIS A 193 3.60 6.92 -11.16
N LEU A 194 3.89 5.85 -10.39
CA LEU A 194 4.58 4.67 -10.90
C LEU A 194 3.55 3.67 -11.48
N ASP A 195 3.94 2.99 -12.56
CA ASP A 195 3.19 1.84 -13.05
C ASP A 195 3.57 0.57 -12.25
N ILE A 196 2.78 -0.49 -12.43
CA ILE A 196 2.94 -1.73 -11.66
C ILE A 196 4.35 -2.32 -11.79
N GLU A 197 4.95 -2.27 -13.00
CA GLU A 197 6.29 -2.80 -13.24
C GLU A 197 7.35 -1.99 -12.51
N SER A 198 7.27 -0.65 -12.58
CA SER A 198 8.17 0.25 -11.85
C SER A 198 8.03 0.11 -10.33
N ILE A 199 6.81 -0.12 -9.81
CA ILE A 199 6.58 -0.39 -8.37
C ILE A 199 7.28 -1.70 -7.98
N GLN A 200 7.12 -2.78 -8.76
CA GLN A 200 7.77 -4.06 -8.48
C GLN A 200 9.30 -3.96 -8.52
N TRP A 201 9.83 -3.21 -9.50
CA TRP A 201 11.26 -2.94 -9.56
C TRP A 201 11.75 -2.18 -8.33
N LEU A 202 11.02 -1.13 -7.90
CA LEU A 202 11.37 -0.35 -6.72
C LEU A 202 11.31 -1.20 -5.43
N GLU A 203 10.31 -2.09 -5.30
CA GLU A 203 10.23 -3.06 -4.20
C GLU A 203 11.51 -3.90 -4.12
N GLN A 204 11.94 -4.48 -5.25
CA GLN A 204 13.14 -5.31 -5.32
C GLN A 204 14.41 -4.51 -5.03
N PHE A 205 14.50 -3.30 -5.57
CA PHE A 205 15.63 -2.40 -5.32
C PHE A 205 15.77 -2.06 -3.84
N LEU A 206 14.68 -1.62 -3.20
CA LEU A 206 14.68 -1.28 -1.77
C LEU A 206 14.91 -2.52 -0.88
N ALA A 207 14.39 -3.69 -1.29
CA ALA A 207 14.61 -4.95 -0.57
C ALA A 207 16.08 -5.39 -0.60
N GLN A 208 16.85 -5.03 -1.64
CA GLN A 208 18.27 -5.37 -1.78
C GLN A 208 19.21 -4.26 -1.27
N SER A 209 18.69 -3.05 -1.07
CA SER A 209 19.47 -1.90 -0.61
C SER A 209 20.06 -2.13 0.79
N SER A 210 21.29 -1.66 1.00
CA SER A 210 21.96 -1.61 2.30
C SER A 210 21.53 -0.41 3.15
N SER A 211 20.87 0.58 2.56
CA SER A 211 20.38 1.79 3.25
C SER A 211 19.25 1.47 4.23
N ALA A 212 19.17 2.21 5.32
CA ALA A 212 17.95 2.27 6.11
C ALA A 212 16.86 3.02 5.31
N VAL A 213 15.62 2.53 5.34
CA VAL A 213 14.51 3.12 4.58
C VAL A 213 13.39 3.49 5.53
N VAL A 214 12.93 4.74 5.45
CA VAL A 214 11.68 5.17 6.09
C VAL A 214 10.72 5.58 4.99
N LEU A 215 9.61 4.89 4.87
CA LEU A 215 8.66 5.11 3.79
C LEU A 215 7.27 5.45 4.30
N VAL A 216 6.64 6.39 3.63
CA VAL A 216 5.20 6.68 3.71
C VAL A 216 4.60 6.23 2.39
N SER A 217 3.61 5.37 2.41
CA SER A 217 2.85 5.00 1.21
C SER A 217 1.42 4.60 1.57
N HIS A 218 0.53 4.71 0.61
CA HIS A 218 -0.85 4.21 0.66
C HIS A 218 -1.04 2.91 -0.13
N ASP A 219 0.04 2.30 -0.63
CA ASP A 219 0.06 0.95 -1.22
C ASP A 219 0.49 -0.07 -0.15
N ARG A 220 -0.49 -0.84 0.36
CA ARG A 220 -0.25 -1.85 1.42
C ARG A 220 0.67 -2.96 0.96
N ALA A 221 0.54 -3.42 -0.29
CA ALA A 221 1.40 -4.47 -0.85
C ALA A 221 2.85 -4.00 -0.88
N PHE A 222 3.10 -2.77 -1.36
CA PHE A 222 4.42 -2.15 -1.38
C PHE A 222 5.01 -2.04 0.03
N ILE A 223 4.24 -1.50 0.98
CA ILE A 223 4.69 -1.37 2.38
C ILE A 223 5.06 -2.75 2.95
N ASN A 224 4.18 -3.75 2.82
CA ASN A 224 4.39 -5.07 3.39
C ASN A 224 5.60 -5.80 2.77
N ASN A 225 5.87 -5.58 1.48
CA ASN A 225 7.00 -6.20 0.78
C ASN A 225 8.34 -5.55 1.14
N VAL A 226 8.35 -4.24 1.41
CA VAL A 226 9.57 -3.48 1.69
C VAL A 226 9.87 -3.42 3.18
N SER A 227 8.86 -3.16 4.04
CA SER A 227 9.08 -2.89 5.47
C SER A 227 9.23 -4.14 6.30
N ASN A 228 10.02 -4.02 7.38
CA ASN A 228 10.15 -5.02 8.44
C ASN A 228 9.73 -4.47 9.82
N ARG A 229 9.40 -3.18 9.89
CA ARG A 229 9.05 -2.45 11.11
C ARG A 229 8.03 -1.37 10.77
N THR A 230 7.09 -1.11 11.66
CA THR A 230 6.02 -0.14 11.44
C THR A 230 5.98 0.87 12.58
N LEU A 231 6.07 2.18 12.25
CA LEU A 231 5.86 3.28 13.17
C LEU A 231 4.48 3.89 12.91
N GLU A 232 3.60 3.84 13.90
CA GLU A 232 2.27 4.43 13.83
C GLU A 232 2.24 5.80 14.50
N ILE A 233 1.73 6.81 13.78
CA ILE A 233 1.35 8.12 14.36
C ILE A 233 -0.15 8.10 14.61
N SER A 234 -0.55 8.05 15.89
CA SER A 234 -1.95 7.96 16.30
C SER A 234 -2.18 8.77 17.57
N CYS A 235 -3.27 9.55 17.64
CA CYS A 235 -3.62 10.41 18.78
C CYS A 235 -2.43 11.27 19.29
N GLY A 236 -1.64 11.83 18.38
CA GLY A 236 -0.49 12.65 18.73
C GLY A 236 0.69 11.89 19.37
N ARG A 237 0.71 10.56 19.32
CA ARG A 237 1.80 9.71 19.81
C ARG A 237 2.38 8.86 18.69
N VAL A 238 3.66 8.52 18.83
CA VAL A 238 4.34 7.57 17.93
C VAL A 238 4.47 6.23 18.64
N VAL A 239 3.99 5.18 18.00
CA VAL A 239 4.06 3.81 18.53
C VAL A 239 4.89 2.96 17.59
N ASP A 240 5.84 2.23 18.14
CA ASP A 240 6.78 1.40 17.40
C ASP A 240 6.39 -0.08 17.46
N TYR A 241 6.08 -0.64 16.30
CA TYR A 241 5.80 -2.06 16.12
C TYR A 241 6.95 -2.71 15.35
N LYS A 242 7.68 -3.62 15.98
CA LYS A 242 8.80 -4.36 15.37
C LYS A 242 8.32 -5.54 14.51
N VAL A 243 7.30 -5.28 13.70
CA VAL A 243 6.63 -6.27 12.83
C VAL A 243 6.31 -5.66 11.48
N LYS A 244 6.05 -6.52 10.49
CA LYS A 244 5.59 -6.12 9.16
C LYS A 244 4.19 -5.50 9.21
N TYR A 245 3.84 -4.80 8.14
CA TYR A 245 2.58 -4.06 8.05
C TYR A 245 1.32 -4.94 8.27
N ASN A 246 1.27 -6.14 7.69
CA ASN A 246 0.10 -7.02 7.86
C ASN A 246 -0.10 -7.48 9.30
N GLU A 247 0.98 -7.83 10.00
CA GLU A 247 0.96 -8.18 11.43
C GLU A 247 0.59 -6.96 12.29
N TYR A 248 1.12 -5.78 11.95
CA TYR A 248 0.75 -4.53 12.60
C TYR A 248 -0.76 -4.27 12.55
N VAL A 249 -1.41 -4.51 11.39
CA VAL A 249 -2.87 -4.30 11.25
C VAL A 249 -3.66 -5.13 12.25
N VAL A 250 -3.24 -6.38 12.49
CA VAL A 250 -3.86 -7.27 13.49
C VAL A 250 -3.63 -6.73 14.91
N LEU A 251 -2.37 -6.46 15.28
CA LEU A 251 -2.01 -5.93 16.59
C LEU A 251 -2.68 -4.57 16.88
N ARG A 252 -2.81 -3.73 15.87
CA ARG A 252 -3.54 -2.45 16.00
C ARG A 252 -4.99 -2.67 16.33
N LYS A 253 -5.65 -3.63 15.68
CA LYS A 253 -7.06 -3.96 15.95
C LYS A 253 -7.26 -4.42 17.40
N GLU A 254 -6.43 -5.34 17.87
CA GLU A 254 -6.47 -5.85 19.25
C GLU A 254 -6.23 -4.73 20.27
N ARG A 255 -5.20 -3.90 20.05
CA ARG A 255 -4.91 -2.75 20.90
C ARG A 255 -6.08 -1.76 20.94
N ARG A 256 -6.71 -1.49 19.82
CA ARG A 256 -7.89 -0.62 19.74
C ARG A 256 -9.05 -1.17 20.54
N GLU A 257 -9.33 -2.47 20.44
CA GLU A 257 -10.38 -3.12 21.23
C GLU A 257 -10.11 -2.99 22.75
N GLN A 258 -8.85 -3.17 23.15
CA GLN A 258 -8.44 -2.95 24.54
C GLN A 258 -8.64 -1.49 24.97
N GLN A 259 -8.24 -0.53 24.13
CA GLN A 259 -8.44 0.91 24.40
C GLN A 259 -9.93 1.27 24.49
N LEU A 260 -10.77 0.71 23.62
CA LEU A 260 -12.22 0.93 23.65
C LEU A 260 -12.83 0.44 24.96
N ARG A 261 -12.51 -0.80 25.37
CA ARG A 261 -12.96 -1.35 26.65
C ARG A 261 -12.48 -0.50 27.85
N ALA A 262 -11.22 -0.05 27.83
CA ALA A 262 -10.68 0.81 28.87
C ALA A 262 -11.40 2.16 28.93
N TYR A 263 -11.73 2.76 27.78
CA TYR A 263 -12.51 3.98 27.67
C TYR A 263 -13.93 3.81 28.21
N GLU A 264 -14.63 2.76 27.78
CA GLU A 264 -16.00 2.46 28.27
C GLU A 264 -16.03 2.31 29.80
N ASN A 265 -15.06 1.57 30.35
CA ASN A 265 -14.90 1.44 31.79
C ASN A 265 -14.63 2.78 32.47
N GLN A 266 -13.73 3.60 31.93
CA GLN A 266 -13.44 4.94 32.45
C GLN A 266 -14.68 5.84 32.39
N GLN A 267 -15.43 5.83 31.27
CA GLN A 267 -16.67 6.61 31.15
C GLN A 267 -17.72 6.17 32.17
N LYS A 268 -17.84 4.86 32.41
CA LYS A 268 -18.74 4.31 33.44
C LYS A 268 -18.35 4.77 34.83
N GLU A 269 -17.05 4.68 35.18
CA GLU A 269 -16.55 5.17 36.47
C GLU A 269 -16.79 6.68 36.65
N MET A 270 -16.53 7.46 35.59
CA MET A 270 -16.78 8.92 35.61
C MET A 270 -18.25 9.23 35.77
N ALA A 271 -19.16 8.48 35.12
CA ALA A 271 -20.60 8.65 35.25
C ALA A 271 -21.04 8.33 36.66
N GLU A 272 -20.61 7.21 37.27
CA GLU A 272 -20.90 6.84 38.65
C GLU A 272 -20.39 7.90 39.65
N MET A 273 -19.20 8.45 39.45
CA MET A 273 -18.67 9.54 40.27
C MET A 273 -19.51 10.82 40.15
N LYS A 274 -19.92 11.20 38.93
CA LYS A 274 -20.80 12.35 38.66
C LYS A 274 -22.14 12.18 39.34
N ASP A 275 -22.76 11.02 39.18
CA ASP A 275 -24.04 10.67 39.85
C ASP A 275 -23.92 10.74 41.38
N PHE A 276 -22.85 10.22 41.95
CA PHE A 276 -22.61 10.31 43.39
C PHE A 276 -22.49 11.77 43.83
N ILE A 277 -21.72 12.59 43.13
CA ILE A 277 -21.54 14.02 43.41
C ILE A 277 -22.89 14.72 43.35
N GLU A 278 -23.69 14.48 42.34
CA GLU A 278 -25.00 15.14 42.14
C GLU A 278 -26.01 14.78 43.24
N ARG A 279 -26.13 13.48 43.58
CA ARG A 279 -27.05 12.99 44.63
C ARG A 279 -26.70 13.50 46.04
N PHE A 280 -25.40 13.68 46.34
CA PHE A 280 -24.93 14.00 47.70
C PHE A 280 -24.39 15.43 47.85
N ARG A 281 -24.41 16.25 46.82
CA ARG A 281 -23.83 17.61 46.79
C ARG A 281 -24.37 18.51 47.92
N TYR A 282 -25.63 18.34 48.27
CA TYR A 282 -26.31 19.19 49.29
C TYR A 282 -26.41 18.55 50.68
N LYS A 283 -25.84 17.35 50.91
CA LYS A 283 -25.86 16.68 52.21
C LYS A 283 -24.60 16.99 53.01
N ALA A 284 -24.75 17.76 54.10
CA ALA A 284 -23.64 18.18 54.94
C ALA A 284 -22.79 17.01 55.49
N THR A 285 -23.43 15.86 55.80
CA THR A 285 -22.76 14.66 56.33
C THR A 285 -21.86 13.97 55.27
N LYS A 286 -22.02 14.26 53.98
CA LYS A 286 -21.28 13.67 52.87
C LYS A 286 -20.31 14.65 52.19
N ALA A 287 -20.20 15.91 52.68
CA ALA A 287 -19.44 16.97 52.05
C ALA A 287 -17.96 16.58 51.78
N VAL A 288 -17.30 15.91 52.74
CA VAL A 288 -15.90 15.48 52.61
C VAL A 288 -15.75 14.41 51.51
N GLN A 289 -16.68 13.45 51.41
CA GLN A 289 -16.66 12.40 50.40
C GLN A 289 -16.93 12.96 49.02
N VAL A 290 -17.85 13.92 48.91
CA VAL A 290 -18.16 14.61 47.62
C VAL A 290 -16.93 15.38 47.16
N GLN A 291 -16.24 16.14 48.02
CA GLN A 291 -15.01 16.84 47.66
C GLN A 291 -13.87 15.90 47.23
N GLN A 292 -13.74 14.74 47.90
CA GLN A 292 -12.77 13.73 47.46
C GLN A 292 -13.10 13.18 46.05
N LYS A 293 -14.37 12.90 45.75
CA LYS A 293 -14.80 12.43 44.43
C LYS A 293 -14.60 13.50 43.34
N ILE A 294 -14.86 14.78 43.63
CA ILE A 294 -14.58 15.88 42.72
C ILE A 294 -13.08 15.91 42.39
N LYS A 295 -12.21 15.88 43.41
CA LYS A 295 -10.75 15.85 43.20
C LYS A 295 -10.27 14.61 42.45
N GLN A 296 -10.93 13.46 42.62
CA GLN A 296 -10.66 12.25 41.82
C GLN A 296 -11.03 12.45 40.40
N LEU A 297 -12.25 12.99 40.11
CA LEU A 297 -12.74 13.27 38.78
C LEU A 297 -11.85 14.27 38.02
N GLU A 298 -11.37 15.32 38.70
CA GLU A 298 -10.45 16.31 38.13
C GLU A 298 -9.07 15.73 37.78
N LYS A 299 -8.64 14.65 38.44
CA LYS A 299 -7.36 13.97 38.15
C LYS A 299 -7.44 12.94 37.04
N ILE A 300 -8.63 12.54 36.63
CA ILE A 300 -8.79 11.56 35.56
C ILE A 300 -8.42 12.22 34.24
N VAL A 301 -7.37 11.72 33.60
CA VAL A 301 -7.03 12.08 32.23
C VAL A 301 -7.93 11.25 31.29
N PRO A 302 -8.77 11.89 30.46
CA PRO A 302 -9.63 11.15 29.54
C PRO A 302 -8.78 10.31 28.57
N ILE A 303 -9.18 9.06 28.38
CA ILE A 303 -8.56 8.21 27.37
C ILE A 303 -9.01 8.71 26.00
N GLU A 304 -8.08 9.15 25.19
CA GLU A 304 -8.33 9.50 23.79
C GLU A 304 -8.40 8.22 22.98
N ILE A 305 -9.50 8.04 22.25
CA ILE A 305 -9.66 6.95 21.29
C ILE A 305 -9.54 7.53 19.90
N ASP A 306 -8.86 6.82 19.01
CA ASP A 306 -8.95 7.09 17.58
C ASP A 306 -10.42 7.04 17.14
N GLU A 307 -10.86 8.08 16.44
CA GLU A 307 -12.20 8.11 15.87
C GLU A 307 -12.51 6.82 15.11
N VAL A 308 -13.78 6.40 15.21
CA VAL A 308 -14.26 5.15 14.62
C VAL A 308 -13.88 5.12 13.15
N ASP A 309 -13.20 4.06 12.76
CA ASP A 309 -12.94 3.74 11.36
C ASP A 309 -14.30 3.29 10.76
N ASN A 310 -15.00 4.21 10.11
CA ASN A 310 -16.30 3.95 9.48
C ASN A 310 -16.16 3.17 8.16
N SER A 311 -15.07 2.41 7.98
CA SER A 311 -14.82 1.59 6.80
C SER A 311 -15.88 0.52 6.52
N ALA A 312 -16.78 0.27 7.48
CA ALA A 312 -17.91 -0.67 7.32
C ALA A 312 -19.16 -0.05 6.67
N MET A 313 -19.06 1.18 6.14
CA MET A 313 -20.23 1.82 5.55
C MET A 313 -20.52 1.31 4.15
N HIS A 314 -21.66 0.66 3.97
CA HIS A 314 -22.17 0.28 2.65
C HIS A 314 -22.80 1.49 1.95
N LEU A 315 -22.08 2.05 0.98
CA LEU A 315 -22.62 3.07 0.09
C LEU A 315 -23.63 2.40 -0.86
N LYS A 316 -24.88 2.87 -0.85
CA LYS A 316 -25.87 2.43 -1.83
C LYS A 316 -25.91 3.42 -2.99
N PHE A 317 -25.66 2.89 -4.20
CA PHE A 317 -25.82 3.69 -5.41
C PHE A 317 -27.28 4.04 -5.67
N PRO A 318 -27.57 5.22 -6.24
CA PRO A 318 -28.92 5.55 -6.66
C PRO A 318 -29.38 4.59 -7.76
N PRO A 319 -30.68 4.25 -7.82
CA PRO A 319 -31.21 3.39 -8.88
C PRO A 319 -31.06 4.07 -10.25
N CYS A 320 -30.56 3.31 -11.22
CA CYS A 320 -30.38 3.75 -12.59
C CYS A 320 -31.15 2.86 -13.58
N LEU A 321 -31.38 3.37 -14.79
CA LEU A 321 -31.98 2.59 -15.88
C LEU A 321 -31.07 1.41 -16.24
N ARG A 322 -31.70 0.28 -16.55
CA ARG A 322 -30.96 -0.91 -16.99
C ARG A 322 -30.28 -0.65 -18.33
N SER A 323 -28.97 -0.85 -18.42
CA SER A 323 -28.18 -0.74 -19.64
C SER A 323 -28.44 -1.92 -20.61
N GLY A 324 -28.06 -1.76 -21.88
CA GLY A 324 -27.93 -2.86 -22.83
C GLY A 324 -26.92 -3.92 -22.37
N ASP A 325 -26.89 -5.08 -23.05
CA ASP A 325 -26.03 -6.21 -22.66
C ASP A 325 -24.54 -5.98 -22.94
N TYR A 326 -24.23 -5.09 -23.88
CA TYR A 326 -22.87 -4.70 -24.27
C TYR A 326 -22.71 -3.18 -24.13
N PRO A 327 -22.31 -2.68 -22.97
CA PRO A 327 -22.09 -1.26 -22.75
C PRO A 327 -21.06 -0.63 -23.66
N ILE A 328 -19.97 -1.33 -23.95
CA ILE A 328 -18.88 -0.85 -24.84
C ILE A 328 -18.47 -1.97 -25.79
N ILE A 329 -18.40 -1.63 -27.06
CA ILE A 329 -17.85 -2.47 -28.14
C ILE A 329 -16.85 -1.61 -28.89
N CYS A 330 -15.60 -2.04 -28.94
CA CYS A 330 -14.55 -1.48 -29.77
C CYS A 330 -14.18 -2.50 -30.82
N ASP A 331 -14.15 -2.11 -32.09
CA ASP A 331 -13.74 -2.94 -33.21
C ASP A 331 -12.75 -2.17 -34.09
N GLU A 332 -11.51 -2.71 -34.18
CA GLU A 332 -10.42 -2.12 -34.96
C GLU A 332 -10.16 -0.64 -34.62
N VAL A 333 -10.28 -0.25 -33.35
CA VAL A 333 -10.09 1.14 -32.92
C VAL A 333 -8.62 1.51 -32.95
N ARG A 334 -8.32 2.65 -33.62
CA ARG A 334 -6.97 3.20 -33.72
C ARG A 334 -6.95 4.67 -33.32
N LYS A 335 -5.86 5.08 -32.68
CA LYS A 335 -5.62 6.48 -32.29
C LYS A 335 -4.19 6.89 -32.57
N ASP A 336 -4.07 7.97 -33.34
CA ASP A 336 -2.80 8.64 -33.66
C ASP A 336 -2.80 10.08 -33.12
N TYR A 337 -1.63 10.55 -32.66
CA TYR A 337 -1.32 11.96 -32.41
C TYR A 337 -0.18 12.37 -33.35
N GLY A 338 -0.52 12.99 -34.47
CA GLY A 338 0.45 13.31 -35.52
C GLY A 338 1.12 12.05 -36.08
N ALA A 339 2.43 11.94 -35.94
CA ALA A 339 3.19 10.76 -36.38
C ALA A 339 3.24 9.63 -35.34
N HIS A 340 2.75 9.86 -34.11
CA HIS A 340 2.81 8.89 -33.03
C HIS A 340 1.49 8.10 -32.94
N THR A 341 1.56 6.78 -33.20
CA THR A 341 0.43 5.86 -32.98
C THR A 341 0.43 5.42 -31.52
N VAL A 342 -0.66 5.72 -30.80
CA VAL A 342 -0.84 5.35 -29.39
C VAL A 342 -1.26 3.88 -29.28
N PHE A 343 -2.29 3.51 -30.05
CA PHE A 343 -2.71 2.12 -30.18
C PHE A 343 -3.35 1.89 -31.54
N ASP A 344 -3.26 0.64 -32.00
CA ASP A 344 -3.74 0.21 -33.29
C ASP A 344 -4.51 -1.13 -33.21
N HIS A 345 -5.57 -1.28 -33.99
CA HIS A 345 -6.41 -2.49 -34.03
C HIS A 345 -6.93 -2.95 -32.66
N VAL A 346 -7.42 -2.02 -31.83
CA VAL A 346 -7.99 -2.36 -30.53
C VAL A 346 -9.40 -2.93 -30.72
N THR A 347 -9.54 -4.22 -30.40
CA THR A 347 -10.82 -4.92 -30.38
C THR A 347 -11.10 -5.44 -28.99
N LEU A 348 -12.17 -4.92 -28.35
CA LEU A 348 -12.59 -5.36 -27.02
C LEU A 348 -14.11 -5.21 -26.86
N THR A 349 -14.68 -6.06 -26.02
CA THR A 349 -16.11 -6.04 -25.70
C THR A 349 -16.30 -6.17 -24.18
N ILE A 350 -17.02 -5.20 -23.61
CA ILE A 350 -17.35 -5.19 -22.19
C ILE A 350 -18.83 -5.52 -22.03
N LYS A 351 -19.14 -6.54 -21.21
CA LYS A 351 -20.51 -6.97 -20.94
C LYS A 351 -21.07 -6.23 -19.72
N ARG A 352 -22.40 -6.14 -19.68
CA ARG A 352 -23.09 -5.55 -18.54
C ARG A 352 -22.74 -6.26 -17.24
N GLY A 353 -22.48 -5.48 -16.18
CA GLY A 353 -22.12 -5.97 -14.86
C GLY A 353 -20.67 -6.43 -14.71
N GLU A 354 -19.88 -6.44 -15.81
CA GLU A 354 -18.45 -6.71 -15.71
C GLU A 354 -17.73 -5.54 -15.05
N LYS A 355 -16.75 -5.87 -14.19
CA LYS A 355 -15.81 -4.92 -13.61
C LYS A 355 -14.45 -5.26 -14.19
N VAL A 356 -13.92 -4.36 -15.02
CA VAL A 356 -12.71 -4.59 -15.80
C VAL A 356 -11.61 -3.60 -15.42
N ALA A 357 -10.37 -4.06 -15.40
CA ALA A 357 -9.21 -3.20 -15.19
C ALA A 357 -8.49 -2.91 -16.50
N PHE A 358 -8.07 -1.65 -16.70
CA PHE A 358 -7.12 -1.26 -17.74
C PHE A 358 -5.75 -1.09 -17.08
N VAL A 359 -4.79 -1.93 -17.44
CA VAL A 359 -3.44 -1.94 -16.89
C VAL A 359 -2.40 -1.82 -18.01
N GLY A 360 -1.18 -1.39 -17.67
CA GLY A 360 -0.08 -1.20 -18.61
C GLY A 360 0.81 -0.05 -18.19
N LYS A 361 1.93 0.14 -18.87
CA LYS A 361 2.86 1.24 -18.60
C LYS A 361 2.21 2.61 -18.77
N ASN A 362 2.79 3.61 -18.15
CA ASN A 362 2.35 4.98 -18.35
C ASN A 362 2.67 5.43 -19.79
N GLY A 363 1.70 6.08 -20.43
CA GLY A 363 1.81 6.48 -21.84
C GLY A 363 1.27 5.49 -22.87
N GLU A 364 0.93 4.25 -22.50
CA GLU A 364 0.40 3.20 -23.40
C GLU A 364 -1.06 3.40 -23.83
N GLY A 365 -1.65 4.56 -23.53
CA GLY A 365 -2.95 4.93 -24.10
C GLY A 365 -4.19 4.54 -23.27
N LYS A 366 -4.05 4.11 -22.01
CA LYS A 366 -5.20 3.76 -21.13
C LYS A 366 -6.24 4.89 -21.05
N SER A 367 -5.84 6.06 -20.57
CA SER A 367 -6.70 7.25 -20.47
C SER A 367 -7.11 7.78 -21.87
N THR A 368 -6.30 7.53 -22.89
CA THR A 368 -6.65 7.88 -24.29
C THR A 368 -7.84 7.06 -24.77
N LEU A 369 -7.87 5.75 -24.53
CA LEU A 369 -9.02 4.92 -24.88
C LEU A 369 -10.27 5.33 -24.10
N VAL A 370 -10.13 5.65 -22.81
CA VAL A 370 -11.24 6.21 -22.01
C VAL A 370 -11.80 7.48 -22.63
N LYS A 371 -10.96 8.43 -23.07
CA LYS A 371 -11.40 9.65 -23.77
C LYS A 371 -12.04 9.37 -25.12
N CYS A 372 -11.61 8.32 -25.85
CA CYS A 372 -12.31 7.86 -27.05
C CYS A 372 -13.70 7.34 -26.71
N ILE A 373 -13.86 6.54 -25.65
CA ILE A 373 -15.16 6.03 -25.17
C ILE A 373 -16.09 7.19 -24.77
N MET A 374 -15.53 8.23 -24.14
CA MET A 374 -16.27 9.44 -23.77
C MET A 374 -16.62 10.33 -24.98
N GLY A 375 -16.06 10.06 -26.17
CA GLY A 375 -16.24 10.90 -27.36
C GLY A 375 -15.52 12.24 -27.31
N GLU A 376 -14.58 12.43 -26.36
CA GLU A 376 -13.83 13.69 -26.20
C GLU A 376 -12.76 13.91 -27.26
N ILE A 377 -12.25 12.82 -27.85
CA ILE A 377 -11.18 12.85 -28.86
C ILE A 377 -11.53 12.01 -30.08
N PRO A 378 -11.17 12.44 -31.30
CA PRO A 378 -11.41 11.68 -32.54
C PRO A 378 -10.52 10.45 -32.58
N PHE A 379 -11.03 9.37 -33.18
CA PHE A 379 -10.38 8.08 -33.42
C PHE A 379 -10.80 7.52 -34.77
N THR A 380 -10.16 6.45 -35.21
CA THR A 380 -10.55 5.63 -36.41
C THR A 380 -10.97 4.25 -35.93
N GLY A 381 -11.82 3.57 -36.71
CA GLY A 381 -12.43 2.29 -36.34
C GLY A 381 -13.87 2.45 -35.86
N ASP A 382 -14.46 1.39 -35.32
CA ASP A 382 -15.85 1.36 -34.83
C ASP A 382 -15.87 1.25 -33.31
N LEU A 383 -16.35 2.29 -32.62
CA LEU A 383 -16.56 2.31 -31.19
C LEU A 383 -18.01 2.63 -30.90
N LYS A 384 -18.72 1.67 -30.31
CA LYS A 384 -20.14 1.79 -29.99
C LYS A 384 -20.36 1.81 -28.51
N VAL A 385 -21.02 2.87 -28.02
CA VAL A 385 -21.61 2.93 -26.70
C VAL A 385 -23.02 2.34 -26.81
N GLY A 386 -23.29 1.36 -25.92
CA GLY A 386 -24.53 0.61 -25.91
C GLY A 386 -25.77 1.47 -25.63
N HIS A 387 -26.93 0.85 -25.78
CA HIS A 387 -28.21 1.53 -25.56
C HIS A 387 -28.45 1.79 -24.06
N ASN A 388 -29.08 2.93 -23.73
CA ASN A 388 -29.40 3.38 -22.35
C ASN A 388 -28.18 3.47 -21.43
N ILE A 389 -27.00 3.80 -21.95
CA ILE A 389 -25.81 3.98 -21.12
C ILE A 389 -25.81 5.39 -20.53
N GLN A 390 -25.65 5.46 -19.21
CA GLN A 390 -25.37 6.67 -18.44
C GLN A 390 -23.98 6.54 -17.83
N ILE A 391 -23.03 7.30 -18.37
CA ILE A 391 -21.62 7.21 -17.99
C ILE A 391 -21.35 8.14 -16.83
N GLY A 392 -20.79 7.61 -15.76
CA GLY A 392 -20.12 8.38 -14.71
C GLY A 392 -18.62 8.29 -14.91
N TYR A 393 -17.97 9.41 -15.19
CA TYR A 393 -16.54 9.45 -15.43
C TYR A 393 -15.80 10.23 -14.35
N PHE A 394 -14.84 9.58 -13.72
CA PHE A 394 -13.89 10.21 -12.80
C PHE A 394 -12.55 10.40 -13.52
N ALA A 395 -12.29 11.61 -13.96
CA ALA A 395 -11.05 11.99 -14.59
C ALA A 395 -10.02 12.46 -13.52
N GLN A 396 -8.76 12.37 -13.84
CA GLN A 396 -7.66 12.85 -13.01
C GLN A 396 -7.81 14.32 -12.57
N ASN A 397 -8.49 15.16 -13.37
CA ASN A 397 -8.70 16.60 -13.11
C ASN A 397 -10.12 16.93 -12.62
N GLN A 398 -10.93 15.93 -12.24
CA GLN A 398 -12.34 16.15 -11.83
C GLN A 398 -12.49 17.09 -10.62
N ALA A 399 -11.48 17.12 -9.75
CA ALA A 399 -11.44 18.00 -8.59
C ALA A 399 -11.52 19.50 -8.95
N GLN A 400 -11.13 19.90 -10.17
CA GLN A 400 -11.16 21.29 -10.65
C GLN A 400 -12.57 21.74 -11.10
N LEU A 401 -13.49 20.78 -11.31
CA LEU A 401 -14.87 21.06 -11.75
C LEU A 401 -15.83 21.34 -10.60
N LEU A 402 -15.36 21.28 -9.35
CA LEU A 402 -16.15 21.60 -8.18
C LEU A 402 -16.32 23.12 -8.02
N ASP A 403 -17.53 23.55 -7.61
CA ASP A 403 -17.77 24.95 -7.29
C ASP A 403 -17.07 25.33 -5.97
N GLU A 404 -16.09 26.21 -6.07
CA GLU A 404 -15.26 26.63 -4.94
C GLU A 404 -16.02 27.41 -3.85
N ASN A 405 -17.19 27.96 -4.15
CA ASN A 405 -17.99 28.76 -3.23
C ASN A 405 -18.88 27.94 -2.31
N LEU A 406 -19.22 26.73 -2.70
CA LEU A 406 -20.05 25.82 -1.93
C LEU A 406 -19.28 25.21 -0.76
N THR A 407 -20.03 24.77 0.26
CA THR A 407 -19.45 23.91 1.30
C THR A 407 -19.40 22.45 0.83
N VAL A 408 -18.61 21.63 1.51
CA VAL A 408 -18.54 20.18 1.28
C VAL A 408 -19.95 19.58 1.34
N PHE A 409 -20.71 19.89 2.40
CA PHE A 409 -22.08 19.43 2.57
C PHE A 409 -23.00 19.87 1.41
N GLN A 410 -22.96 21.16 1.04
CA GLN A 410 -23.80 21.68 -0.04
C GLN A 410 -23.49 21.00 -1.38
N THR A 411 -22.21 20.75 -1.69
CA THR A 411 -21.80 20.09 -2.92
C THR A 411 -22.43 18.70 -3.06
N ILE A 412 -22.60 17.98 -1.96
CA ILE A 412 -23.22 16.64 -1.97
C ILE A 412 -24.75 16.74 -1.90
N ASP A 413 -25.31 17.67 -1.13
CA ASP A 413 -26.77 17.85 -1.02
C ASP A 413 -27.43 18.19 -2.38
N TYR A 414 -26.73 18.88 -3.27
CA TYR A 414 -27.21 19.17 -4.64
C TYR A 414 -27.42 17.92 -5.49
N VAL A 415 -26.59 16.88 -5.27
CA VAL A 415 -26.63 15.65 -6.08
C VAL A 415 -27.44 14.55 -5.39
N ALA A 416 -27.44 14.53 -4.06
CA ALA A 416 -28.11 13.51 -3.26
C ALA A 416 -29.63 13.56 -3.42
N LYS A 417 -30.25 12.41 -3.75
CA LYS A 417 -31.71 12.25 -3.94
C LYS A 417 -32.27 11.17 -3.01
N GLY A 418 -33.51 11.36 -2.58
CA GLY A 418 -34.25 10.36 -1.79
C GLY A 418 -33.60 10.03 -0.44
N GLU A 419 -33.49 8.73 -0.12
CA GLU A 419 -32.93 8.24 1.15
C GLU A 419 -31.44 8.60 1.36
N ILE A 420 -30.70 8.79 0.26
CA ILE A 420 -29.29 9.16 0.31
C ILE A 420 -29.09 10.50 0.99
N ARG A 421 -30.04 11.44 0.78
CA ARG A 421 -30.00 12.77 1.39
C ARG A 421 -30.05 12.74 2.91
N LEU A 422 -30.73 11.76 3.51
CA LEU A 422 -30.79 11.56 4.95
C LEU A 422 -29.46 11.04 5.55
N ARG A 423 -28.58 10.49 4.71
CA ARG A 423 -27.32 9.86 5.12
C ARG A 423 -26.07 10.60 4.65
N ILE A 424 -26.23 11.87 4.21
CA ILE A 424 -25.09 12.67 3.70
C ILE A 424 -23.96 12.76 4.73
N ASN A 425 -24.28 13.02 6.00
CA ASN A 425 -23.27 13.14 7.04
C ASN A 425 -22.51 11.82 7.29
N ASP A 426 -23.19 10.69 7.18
CA ASP A 426 -22.56 9.38 7.31
C ASP A 426 -21.62 9.12 6.14
N ILE A 427 -22.07 9.46 4.91
CA ILE A 427 -21.26 9.33 3.68
C ILE A 427 -20.03 10.23 3.75
N LEU A 428 -20.22 11.49 4.12
CA LEU A 428 -19.12 12.43 4.29
C LEU A 428 -18.14 11.96 5.38
N GLY A 429 -18.65 11.44 6.50
CA GLY A 429 -17.84 10.85 7.57
C GLY A 429 -17.00 9.67 7.11
N ALA A 430 -17.56 8.77 6.29
CA ALA A 430 -16.83 7.61 5.72
C ALA A 430 -15.65 8.02 4.82
N PHE A 431 -15.75 9.18 4.17
CA PHE A 431 -14.68 9.76 3.36
C PHE A 431 -13.92 10.88 4.09
N MET A 432 -13.92 10.88 5.43
CA MET A 432 -13.17 11.80 6.29
C MET A 432 -13.57 13.29 6.16
N PHE A 433 -14.83 13.57 5.89
CA PHE A 433 -15.44 14.90 5.95
C PHE A 433 -16.46 15.00 7.08
N GLY A 434 -16.20 14.37 8.24
CA GLY A 434 -17.10 14.40 9.39
C GLY A 434 -17.02 15.69 10.21
N GLY A 435 -18.10 16.02 10.93
CA GLY A 435 -18.16 17.17 11.84
C GLY A 435 -17.92 18.50 11.15
N GLU A 436 -17.02 19.32 11.69
CA GLU A 436 -16.68 20.67 11.19
C GLU A 436 -16.08 20.67 9.75
N GLU A 437 -15.57 19.53 9.30
CA GLU A 437 -15.00 19.41 7.95
C GLU A 437 -16.09 19.55 6.86
N SER A 438 -17.33 19.14 7.15
CA SER A 438 -18.46 19.23 6.21
C SER A 438 -18.86 20.68 5.90
N ASP A 439 -18.59 21.62 6.82
CA ASP A 439 -18.93 23.04 6.67
C ASP A 439 -17.85 23.85 5.98
N LYS A 440 -16.68 23.27 5.74
CA LYS A 440 -15.59 23.93 5.01
C LYS A 440 -16.00 24.20 3.56
N LYS A 441 -15.58 25.36 3.04
CA LYS A 441 -15.75 25.69 1.62
C LYS A 441 -14.76 24.88 0.76
N VAL A 442 -15.20 24.49 -0.43
CA VAL A 442 -14.38 23.72 -1.39
C VAL A 442 -13.05 24.42 -1.70
N LYS A 443 -13.02 25.75 -1.76
CA LYS A 443 -11.81 26.55 -2.01
C LYS A 443 -10.69 26.35 -0.97
N VAL A 444 -11.04 25.97 0.26
CA VAL A 444 -10.08 25.79 1.37
C VAL A 444 -9.50 24.38 1.39
N LEU A 445 -10.12 23.45 0.66
CA LEU A 445 -9.72 22.05 0.61
C LEU A 445 -8.39 21.88 -0.13
N SER A 446 -7.56 20.96 0.35
CA SER A 446 -6.39 20.46 -0.36
C SER A 446 -6.78 19.72 -1.64
N GLY A 447 -5.83 19.53 -2.56
CA GLY A 447 -6.07 18.79 -3.81
C GLY A 447 -6.64 17.39 -3.58
N GLY A 448 -6.11 16.66 -2.61
CA GLY A 448 -6.59 15.32 -2.25
C GLY A 448 -8.01 15.32 -1.66
N GLU A 449 -8.35 16.31 -0.83
CA GLU A 449 -9.70 16.49 -0.31
C GLU A 449 -10.70 16.83 -1.41
N ARG A 450 -10.33 17.70 -2.34
CA ARG A 450 -11.17 18.02 -3.52
C ARG A 450 -11.41 16.77 -4.37
N SER A 451 -10.39 15.95 -4.61
CA SER A 451 -10.53 14.69 -5.35
C SER A 451 -11.48 13.71 -4.65
N ARG A 452 -11.38 13.56 -3.33
CA ARG A 452 -12.31 12.74 -2.53
C ARG A 452 -13.75 13.25 -2.64
N LEU A 453 -13.95 14.57 -2.52
CA LEU A 453 -15.29 15.17 -2.64
C LEU A 453 -15.89 14.96 -4.04
N ALA A 454 -15.10 15.12 -5.09
CA ALA A 454 -15.52 14.86 -6.47
C ALA A 454 -15.90 13.38 -6.67
N MET A 455 -15.16 12.46 -6.04
CA MET A 455 -15.48 11.02 -6.07
C MET A 455 -16.82 10.74 -5.39
N ILE A 456 -17.05 11.27 -4.19
CA ILE A 456 -18.34 11.10 -3.49
C ILE A 456 -19.48 11.61 -4.36
N ARG A 457 -19.35 12.79 -4.94
CA ARG A 457 -20.34 13.38 -5.83
C ARG A 457 -20.70 12.43 -6.97
N LEU A 458 -19.67 11.88 -7.66
CA LEU A 458 -19.87 10.96 -8.76
C LEU A 458 -20.61 9.67 -8.35
N LEU A 459 -20.24 9.08 -7.19
CA LEU A 459 -20.87 7.86 -6.68
C LEU A 459 -22.35 8.03 -6.33
N LEU A 460 -22.81 9.28 -6.16
CA LEU A 460 -24.22 9.61 -5.86
C LEU A 460 -25.02 9.99 -7.12
N GLU A 461 -24.42 10.01 -8.30
CA GLU A 461 -25.11 10.20 -9.57
C GLU A 461 -25.73 8.88 -10.06
N PRO A 462 -26.92 8.91 -10.70
CA PRO A 462 -27.58 7.71 -11.23
C PRO A 462 -26.89 7.26 -12.53
N VAL A 463 -25.84 6.46 -12.41
CA VAL A 463 -25.03 5.95 -13.53
C VAL A 463 -25.12 4.42 -13.62
N ASN A 464 -24.94 3.85 -14.84
CA ASN A 464 -24.89 2.40 -15.06
C ASN A 464 -23.58 1.91 -15.72
N LEU A 465 -22.76 2.86 -16.16
CA LEU A 465 -21.37 2.62 -16.56
C LEU A 465 -20.46 3.59 -15.80
N LEU A 466 -19.63 3.06 -14.94
CA LEU A 466 -18.68 3.83 -14.13
C LEU A 466 -17.28 3.69 -14.74
N ILE A 467 -16.65 4.80 -15.08
CA ILE A 467 -15.28 4.86 -15.57
C ILE A 467 -14.45 5.64 -14.58
N LEU A 468 -13.44 4.99 -14.00
CA LEU A 468 -12.57 5.55 -12.98
C LEU A 468 -11.13 5.56 -13.47
N ASP A 469 -10.56 6.75 -13.66
CA ASP A 469 -9.17 6.93 -14.10
C ASP A 469 -8.31 7.34 -12.89
N GLU A 470 -7.47 6.43 -12.42
CA GLU A 470 -6.62 6.52 -11.22
C GLU A 470 -7.38 7.01 -9.96
N PRO A 471 -8.47 6.33 -9.58
CA PRO A 471 -9.33 6.79 -8.47
C PRO A 471 -8.66 6.70 -7.09
N THR A 472 -7.61 5.90 -6.97
CA THR A 472 -6.88 5.66 -5.73
C THR A 472 -5.83 6.72 -5.41
N ASN A 473 -5.47 7.56 -6.40
CA ASN A 473 -4.52 8.64 -6.18
C ASN A 473 -5.06 9.64 -5.14
N HIS A 474 -4.24 9.97 -4.16
CA HIS A 474 -4.57 10.87 -3.04
C HIS A 474 -5.63 10.35 -2.05
N LEU A 475 -6.10 9.10 -2.18
CA LEU A 475 -6.93 8.45 -1.17
C LEU A 475 -6.06 7.78 -0.12
N ASP A 476 -6.44 7.93 1.14
CA ASP A 476 -5.87 7.14 2.23
C ASP A 476 -6.44 5.70 2.23
N MET A 477 -5.80 4.81 2.97
CA MET A 477 -6.18 3.39 3.00
C MET A 477 -7.64 3.15 3.38
N PRO A 478 -8.21 3.82 4.42
CA PRO A 478 -9.62 3.64 4.75
C PRO A 478 -10.57 4.10 3.63
N SER A 479 -10.28 5.26 3.00
CA SER A 479 -11.10 5.75 1.87
C SER A 479 -11.03 4.83 0.65
N LYS A 480 -9.86 4.21 0.39
CA LYS A 480 -9.72 3.18 -0.66
C LYS A 480 -10.60 1.95 -0.38
N ASP A 481 -10.66 1.49 0.88
CA ASP A 481 -11.50 0.36 1.26
C ASP A 481 -12.98 0.68 1.08
N VAL A 482 -13.43 1.87 1.51
CA VAL A 482 -14.81 2.33 1.30
C VAL A 482 -15.15 2.39 -0.20
N LEU A 483 -14.27 2.95 -1.02
CA LEU A 483 -14.44 3.01 -2.48
C LEU A 483 -14.51 1.61 -3.09
N LYS A 484 -13.61 0.71 -2.69
CA LYS A 484 -13.57 -0.67 -3.17
C LYS A 484 -14.88 -1.41 -2.89
N GLU A 485 -15.37 -1.32 -1.65
CA GLU A 485 -16.64 -1.94 -1.26
C GLU A 485 -17.84 -1.29 -1.97
N ALA A 486 -17.81 0.04 -2.16
CA ALA A 486 -18.84 0.71 -2.94
C ALA A 486 -18.88 0.18 -4.38
N ILE A 487 -17.74 0.07 -5.09
CA ILE A 487 -17.70 -0.43 -6.47
C ILE A 487 -18.09 -1.92 -6.51
N LYS A 488 -17.73 -2.73 -5.51
CA LYS A 488 -18.21 -4.12 -5.42
C LYS A 488 -19.73 -4.22 -5.34
N ALA A 489 -20.35 -3.34 -4.56
CA ALA A 489 -21.80 -3.27 -4.41
C ALA A 489 -22.54 -2.64 -5.61
N PHE A 490 -21.79 -2.05 -6.55
CA PHE A 490 -22.35 -1.44 -7.75
C PHE A 490 -22.85 -2.49 -8.74
N ASP A 491 -24.16 -2.47 -9.08
CA ASP A 491 -24.77 -3.42 -10.00
C ASP A 491 -24.47 -3.13 -11.50
N GLY A 492 -23.93 -1.95 -11.78
CA GLY A 492 -23.55 -1.53 -13.14
C GLY A 492 -22.21 -2.10 -13.60
N THR A 493 -21.79 -1.66 -14.77
CA THR A 493 -20.49 -1.99 -15.36
C THR A 493 -19.45 -0.98 -14.89
N ALA A 494 -18.23 -1.44 -14.59
CA ALA A 494 -17.15 -0.55 -14.20
C ALA A 494 -15.88 -0.79 -15.02
N ILE A 495 -15.28 0.30 -15.50
CA ILE A 495 -13.95 0.32 -16.12
C ILE A 495 -13.03 1.07 -15.17
N ILE A 496 -11.97 0.42 -14.72
CA ILE A 496 -11.06 0.95 -13.70
C ILE A 496 -9.65 1.00 -14.28
N VAL A 497 -9.11 2.19 -14.44
CA VAL A 497 -7.69 2.41 -14.74
C VAL A 497 -6.99 2.62 -13.41
N SER A 498 -6.16 1.70 -12.99
CA SER A 498 -5.42 1.83 -11.73
C SER A 498 -4.14 1.01 -11.71
N HIS A 499 -3.16 1.50 -10.99
CA HIS A 499 -1.90 0.81 -10.70
C HIS A 499 -1.88 0.17 -9.30
N ASP A 500 -2.94 0.34 -8.52
CA ASP A 500 -3.08 -0.21 -7.17
C ASP A 500 -3.56 -1.68 -7.23
N ARG A 501 -2.62 -2.60 -7.04
CA ARG A 501 -2.87 -4.05 -7.14
C ARG A 501 -3.89 -4.54 -6.11
N GLU A 502 -3.81 -4.03 -4.88
CA GLU A 502 -4.67 -4.45 -3.79
C GLU A 502 -6.09 -3.88 -3.94
N PHE A 503 -6.20 -2.68 -4.50
CA PHE A 503 -7.49 -2.11 -4.84
C PHE A 503 -8.21 -2.93 -5.92
N LEU A 504 -7.49 -3.35 -6.96
CA LEU A 504 -8.04 -4.17 -8.06
C LEU A 504 -8.34 -5.62 -7.64
N ASP A 505 -7.64 -6.16 -6.63
CA ASP A 505 -7.80 -7.53 -6.17
C ASP A 505 -9.21 -7.83 -5.64
N GLY A 506 -9.81 -8.90 -6.12
CA GLY A 506 -11.20 -9.29 -5.78
C GLY A 506 -12.27 -8.25 -6.18
N LEU A 507 -11.91 -7.23 -6.98
CA LEU A 507 -12.81 -6.25 -7.54
C LEU A 507 -13.06 -6.52 -9.03
N VAL A 508 -12.03 -6.81 -9.79
CA VAL A 508 -12.10 -7.04 -11.23
C VAL A 508 -12.04 -8.52 -11.59
N THR A 509 -12.77 -8.90 -12.64
CA THR A 509 -12.85 -10.27 -13.15
C THR A 509 -12.13 -10.43 -14.50
N LYS A 510 -11.70 -9.32 -15.07
CA LYS A 510 -11.04 -9.26 -16.38
C LYS A 510 -10.06 -8.09 -16.40
N VAL A 511 -8.91 -8.31 -17.00
CA VAL A 511 -7.85 -7.31 -17.14
C VAL A 511 -7.55 -7.10 -18.63
N TYR A 512 -7.52 -5.85 -19.07
CA TYR A 512 -7.04 -5.45 -20.38
C TYR A 512 -5.64 -4.84 -20.24
N GLU A 513 -4.64 -5.53 -20.79
CA GLU A 513 -3.25 -5.09 -20.79
C GLU A 513 -2.98 -4.22 -22.00
N PHE A 514 -2.52 -3.00 -21.76
CA PHE A 514 -2.03 -2.06 -22.78
C PHE A 514 -0.53 -2.18 -22.88
N GLY A 515 -0.01 -2.43 -24.08
CA GLY A 515 1.43 -2.54 -24.29
C GLY A 515 1.78 -2.64 -25.78
N GLY A 516 2.80 -1.87 -26.20
CA GLY A 516 3.29 -1.89 -27.58
C GLY A 516 2.23 -1.51 -28.63
N GLY A 517 1.34 -0.58 -28.30
CA GLY A 517 0.25 -0.12 -29.18
C GLY A 517 -0.90 -1.13 -29.36
N LYS A 518 -0.95 -2.19 -28.55
CA LYS A 518 -2.00 -3.24 -28.59
C LYS A 518 -2.67 -3.38 -27.24
N VAL A 519 -3.89 -3.91 -27.25
CA VAL A 519 -4.65 -4.26 -26.05
C VAL A 519 -4.89 -5.77 -26.05
N ARG A 520 -4.53 -6.42 -24.93
CA ARG A 520 -4.72 -7.87 -24.75
C ARG A 520 -5.69 -8.13 -23.61
N GLU A 521 -6.60 -9.04 -23.80
CA GLU A 521 -7.55 -9.48 -22.79
C GLU A 521 -6.96 -10.62 -21.95
N HIS A 522 -7.03 -10.49 -20.63
CA HIS A 522 -6.70 -11.53 -19.66
C HIS A 522 -7.92 -11.80 -18.78
N LEU A 523 -8.36 -13.06 -18.76
CA LEU A 523 -9.43 -13.52 -17.87
C LEU A 523 -8.86 -13.78 -16.48
N GLY A 524 -9.57 -13.36 -15.44
CA GLY A 524 -9.15 -13.50 -14.05
C GLY A 524 -8.88 -12.15 -13.37
N GLY A 525 -8.40 -12.23 -12.13
CA GLY A 525 -8.05 -11.07 -11.31
C GLY A 525 -6.68 -10.49 -11.65
N ILE A 526 -6.33 -9.41 -10.93
CA ILE A 526 -5.03 -8.73 -11.14
C ILE A 526 -3.83 -9.64 -10.81
N TYR A 527 -3.92 -10.48 -9.78
CA TYR A 527 -2.82 -11.37 -9.41
C TYR A 527 -2.65 -12.53 -10.40
N ASP A 528 -3.75 -13.04 -11.00
CA ASP A 528 -3.70 -14.05 -12.07
C ASP A 528 -2.95 -13.49 -13.28
N PHE A 529 -3.26 -12.24 -13.66
CA PHE A 529 -2.56 -11.51 -14.73
C PHE A 529 -1.07 -11.35 -14.43
N LEU A 530 -0.70 -10.88 -13.23
CA LEU A 530 0.70 -10.67 -12.84
C LEU A 530 1.49 -11.98 -12.83
N GLN A 531 0.89 -13.08 -12.38
CA GLN A 531 1.52 -14.39 -12.40
C GLN A 531 1.73 -14.90 -13.83
N ALA A 532 0.72 -14.76 -14.70
CA ALA A 532 0.83 -15.13 -16.11
C ALA A 532 1.93 -14.32 -16.84
N LYS A 533 2.03 -13.03 -16.56
CA LYS A 533 3.05 -12.14 -17.11
C LYS A 533 4.46 -12.55 -16.68
N LYS A 534 4.67 -12.82 -15.40
CA LYS A 534 5.95 -13.28 -14.86
C LYS A 534 6.40 -14.60 -15.50
N ILE A 535 5.47 -15.53 -15.75
CA ILE A 535 5.76 -16.81 -16.43
C ILE A 535 6.15 -16.54 -17.89
N SER A 536 5.47 -15.62 -18.60
CA SER A 536 5.82 -15.29 -20.00
C SER A 536 7.21 -14.67 -20.13
N GLU A 537 7.58 -13.75 -19.23
CA GLU A 537 8.92 -13.14 -19.18
C GLU A 537 10.02 -14.17 -18.91
N LEU A 538 9.81 -15.10 -17.98
CA LEU A 538 10.75 -16.20 -17.72
C LEU A 538 10.92 -17.12 -18.94
N ASN A 539 9.84 -17.39 -19.66
CA ASN A 539 9.89 -18.21 -20.88
C ASN A 539 10.61 -17.48 -22.04
N GLU A 540 10.51 -16.16 -22.13
CA GLU A 540 11.24 -15.35 -23.11
C GLU A 540 12.73 -15.34 -22.79
N LEU A 541 13.13 -15.17 -21.53
CA LEU A 541 14.53 -15.25 -21.09
C LEU A 541 15.14 -16.63 -21.39
N GLY A 542 14.40 -17.71 -21.14
CA GLY A 542 14.86 -19.07 -21.47
C GLY A 542 14.99 -19.34 -22.98
N ARG A 543 14.29 -18.60 -23.84
CA ARG A 543 14.42 -18.67 -25.31
C ARG A 543 15.61 -17.89 -25.84
N THR A 544 15.97 -16.77 -25.21
CA THR A 544 17.15 -15.98 -25.61
C THR A 544 18.46 -16.70 -25.27
N ASP A 545 18.52 -17.48 -24.20
CA ASP A 545 19.72 -18.27 -23.84
C ASP A 545 19.95 -19.45 -24.80
N ASN A 546 18.89 -20.01 -25.42
CA ASN A 546 19.02 -21.09 -26.40
C ASN A 546 19.46 -20.62 -27.81
N ASN A 547 19.38 -19.30 -28.11
CA ASN A 547 19.79 -18.77 -29.41
C ASN A 547 21.25 -18.29 -29.45
N SER A 548 21.99 -18.31 -28.35
CA SER A 548 23.39 -17.85 -28.30
C SER A 548 24.44 -18.96 -28.48
N HIS A 549 24.04 -20.21 -28.74
CA HIS A 549 24.98 -21.33 -28.98
C HIS A 549 24.64 -22.15 -30.21
N VAL A 550 24.70 -21.52 -31.40
CA VAL A 550 24.93 -22.26 -32.64
C VAL A 550 26.04 -21.56 -33.44
N GLY A 551 27.25 -21.82 -33.00
CA GLY A 551 28.47 -21.64 -33.82
C GLY A 551 28.65 -22.89 -34.69
N ASN A 552 28.56 -22.69 -36.00
CA ASN A 552 28.85 -23.65 -37.06
C ASN A 552 30.09 -24.51 -36.78
N LYS A 553 29.91 -25.84 -36.80
CA LYS A 553 30.93 -26.79 -37.27
C LYS A 553 30.25 -27.83 -38.17
N THR A 554 30.43 -27.64 -39.46
CA THR A 554 30.27 -28.60 -40.52
C THR A 554 31.22 -29.79 -40.33
N PHE A 555 30.71 -31.02 -40.38
CA PHE A 555 31.41 -32.24 -40.79
C PHE A 555 30.44 -33.16 -41.57
N PRO A 556 30.99 -34.03 -42.50
CA PRO A 556 30.29 -34.39 -43.70
C PRO A 556 29.55 -35.77 -43.64
N HIS A 557 28.77 -36.00 -44.67
CA HIS A 557 27.96 -37.17 -45.05
C HIS A 557 28.57 -38.54 -44.73
N GLY A 558 27.70 -39.44 -44.29
CA GLY A 558 27.83 -40.89 -44.34
C GLY A 558 26.45 -41.52 -44.28
N GLU A 559 26.03 -42.04 -45.44
CA GLU A 559 24.77 -42.82 -45.63
C GLU A 559 24.81 -44.13 -44.87
N GLN A 560 23.65 -44.58 -44.45
CA GLN A 560 23.02 -45.89 -44.75
C GLN A 560 22.27 -46.56 -43.61
N ASN A 561 21.07 -46.94 -43.99
CA ASN A 561 20.31 -48.13 -43.65
C ASN A 561 19.41 -48.19 -42.39
N ILE A 562 18.12 -48.10 -42.74
CA ILE A 562 17.01 -48.71 -42.00
C ILE A 562 17.09 -50.23 -42.14
N PRO A 563 16.79 -51.03 -41.11
CA PRO A 563 15.65 -51.91 -41.23
C PRO A 563 14.71 -51.92 -40.01
N THR A 564 13.48 -52.18 -40.36
CA THR A 564 12.29 -52.41 -39.55
C THR A 564 12.31 -53.75 -38.78
N LEU A 565 11.48 -53.76 -37.72
CA LEU A 565 10.82 -54.90 -37.03
C LEU A 565 11.58 -55.62 -35.91
N GLY A 566 10.87 -55.67 -34.76
CA GLY A 566 11.07 -56.66 -33.73
C GLY A 566 10.40 -56.26 -32.42
N LYS A 567 9.25 -56.86 -32.15
CA LYS A 567 8.56 -56.84 -30.85
C LYS A 567 9.41 -57.51 -29.75
N ASN A 568 9.11 -57.09 -28.54
CA ASN A 568 9.33 -57.76 -27.22
C ASN A 568 10.70 -57.53 -26.58
N ASP A 569 10.65 -56.85 -25.48
CA ASP A 569 10.96 -57.28 -24.11
C ASP A 569 11.39 -56.12 -23.25
N ALA A 570 10.74 -56.00 -22.13
CA ALA A 570 11.05 -55.05 -21.08
C ALA A 570 12.36 -55.44 -20.36
N PRO A 571 13.13 -54.48 -19.91
CA PRO A 571 13.81 -54.65 -18.65
C PRO A 571 13.34 -53.66 -17.59
N LYS A 572 13.11 -54.22 -16.44
CA LYS A 572 12.91 -53.57 -15.17
C LYS A 572 14.07 -52.63 -14.84
N ALA A 573 13.77 -51.34 -14.69
CA ALA A 573 14.53 -50.44 -13.84
C ALA A 573 13.62 -49.25 -13.52
N ASP A 574 13.25 -49.15 -12.27
CA ASP A 574 12.96 -48.02 -11.43
C ASP A 574 11.91 -48.30 -10.38
N SER A 575 12.26 -49.32 -9.54
CA SER A 575 11.52 -49.60 -8.31
C SER A 575 11.82 -48.61 -7.15
N GLN A 576 12.76 -47.64 -7.34
CA GLN A 576 13.07 -46.69 -6.28
C GLN A 576 12.27 -45.38 -6.37
N GLN A 577 11.89 -44.90 -7.57
CA GLN A 577 11.09 -43.68 -7.69
C GLN A 577 9.59 -43.88 -7.40
N THR A 578 9.07 -45.11 -7.61
CA THR A 578 7.70 -45.46 -7.26
C THR A 578 7.52 -45.74 -5.75
N LEU A 579 8.56 -46.21 -5.05
CA LEU A 579 8.50 -46.35 -3.58
C LEU A 579 8.51 -44.98 -2.87
N GLY A 580 9.32 -44.02 -3.32
CA GLY A 580 9.35 -42.67 -2.76
C GLY A 580 8.02 -41.91 -2.94
N LYS A 581 7.38 -42.05 -4.10
CA LYS A 581 6.04 -41.45 -4.34
C LYS A 581 4.92 -42.15 -3.58
N ALA A 582 5.02 -43.48 -3.40
CA ALA A 582 4.05 -44.23 -2.62
C ALA A 582 4.19 -44.00 -1.11
N LEU A 583 5.41 -43.82 -0.60
CA LEU A 583 5.69 -43.44 0.78
C LEU A 583 5.21 -41.99 1.07
N SER A 584 5.49 -41.02 0.20
CA SER A 584 5.01 -39.65 0.36
C SER A 584 3.48 -39.52 0.29
N TYR A 585 2.82 -40.35 -0.54
CA TYR A 585 1.36 -40.41 -0.62
C TYR A 585 0.73 -41.06 0.61
N ALA A 586 1.37 -42.08 1.17
CA ALA A 586 0.93 -42.75 2.40
C ALA A 586 1.12 -41.82 3.62
N GLU A 587 2.23 -41.13 3.70
CA GLU A 587 2.50 -40.12 4.74
C GLU A 587 1.53 -38.94 4.66
N HIS A 588 1.25 -38.43 3.47
CA HIS A 588 0.24 -37.39 3.25
C HIS A 588 -1.17 -37.84 3.65
N LYS A 589 -1.53 -39.09 3.33
CA LYS A 589 -2.83 -39.65 3.70
C LYS A 589 -2.94 -39.89 5.22
N GLU A 590 -1.85 -40.21 5.87
CA GLU A 590 -1.81 -40.37 7.33
C GLU A 590 -1.82 -39.04 8.05
N GLN A 591 -1.09 -38.02 7.57
CA GLN A 591 -1.18 -36.63 8.04
C GLN A 591 -2.60 -36.09 7.90
N GLN A 592 -3.24 -36.28 6.76
CA GLN A 592 -4.60 -35.85 6.52
C GLN A 592 -5.63 -36.56 7.42
N LYS A 593 -5.40 -37.83 7.74
CA LYS A 593 -6.22 -38.54 8.73
C LYS A 593 -6.01 -38.01 10.15
N ARG A 594 -4.79 -37.68 10.54
CA ARG A 594 -4.48 -37.08 11.85
C ARG A 594 -5.12 -35.70 11.98
N ARG A 595 -4.99 -34.89 10.95
CA ARG A 595 -5.59 -33.54 10.90
C ARG A 595 -7.13 -33.59 11.00
N ASN A 596 -7.80 -34.45 10.21
CA ASN A 596 -9.26 -34.61 10.26
C ASN A 596 -9.74 -35.15 11.63
N ARG A 597 -8.91 -35.92 12.34
CA ARG A 597 -9.22 -36.44 13.67
C ARG A 597 -9.08 -35.34 14.72
N ALA A 598 -8.06 -34.49 14.62
CA ALA A 598 -7.86 -33.35 15.48
C ALA A 598 -8.97 -32.28 15.26
N GLU A 599 -9.32 -31.97 14.00
CA GLU A 599 -10.43 -31.05 13.68
C GLU A 599 -11.79 -31.56 14.26
N LYS A 600 -12.01 -32.84 14.24
CA LYS A 600 -13.23 -33.41 14.83
C LYS A 600 -13.24 -33.31 16.36
N ALA A 601 -12.08 -33.54 17.00
CA ALA A 601 -11.94 -33.41 18.45
C ALA A 601 -12.12 -31.95 18.93
N VAL A 602 -11.59 -30.98 18.20
CA VAL A 602 -11.79 -29.54 18.46
C VAL A 602 -13.27 -29.19 18.37
N LYS A 603 -13.98 -29.57 17.29
CA LYS A 603 -15.42 -29.33 17.13
C LYS A 603 -16.29 -29.98 18.21
N GLU A 604 -15.90 -31.17 18.67
CA GLU A 604 -16.61 -31.86 19.78
C GLU A 604 -16.43 -31.12 21.12
N SER A 605 -15.24 -30.56 21.36
CA SER A 605 -14.96 -29.74 22.54
C SER A 605 -15.68 -28.40 22.48
N GLU A 606 -15.70 -27.71 21.33
CA GLU A 606 -16.46 -26.47 21.09
C GLU A 606 -17.96 -26.67 21.37
N ALA A 607 -18.55 -27.75 20.88
CA ALA A 607 -19.97 -28.04 21.12
C ALA A 607 -20.31 -28.34 22.59
N LYS A 608 -19.32 -28.82 23.37
CA LYS A 608 -19.50 -28.98 24.83
C LYS A 608 -19.37 -27.65 25.55
N ILE A 609 -18.42 -26.83 25.21
CA ILE A 609 -18.22 -25.47 25.75
C ILE A 609 -19.51 -24.68 25.56
N GLU A 610 -20.08 -24.65 24.35
CA GLU A 610 -21.32 -23.94 24.04
C GLU A 610 -22.50 -24.39 24.91
N LYS A 611 -22.63 -25.72 25.13
CA LYS A 611 -23.67 -26.26 26.01
C LYS A 611 -23.49 -25.88 27.48
N MET A 612 -22.24 -25.85 27.96
CA MET A 612 -21.94 -25.46 29.35
C MET A 612 -22.14 -23.95 29.56
N GLU A 613 -21.78 -23.12 28.59
CA GLU A 613 -22.05 -21.68 28.62
C GLU A 613 -23.56 -21.38 28.62
N GLN A 614 -24.34 -22.11 27.81
CA GLN A 614 -25.79 -21.97 27.80
C GLN A 614 -26.40 -22.38 29.15
N ARG A 615 -25.87 -23.45 29.74
CA ARG A 615 -26.31 -23.89 31.07
C ARG A 615 -25.97 -22.92 32.18
N LEU A 616 -24.76 -22.34 32.15
CA LEU A 616 -24.35 -21.28 33.09
C LEU A 616 -25.27 -20.05 32.99
N LYS A 617 -25.63 -19.67 31.78
CA LYS A 617 -26.53 -18.55 31.55
C LYS A 617 -27.94 -18.80 32.11
N GLU A 618 -28.46 -20.04 31.96
CA GLU A 618 -29.76 -20.46 32.57
C GLU A 618 -29.67 -20.43 34.11
N LEU A 619 -28.57 -20.90 34.69
CA LEU A 619 -28.36 -20.88 36.13
C LEU A 619 -28.18 -19.46 36.67
N ASP A 620 -27.51 -18.57 35.93
CA ASP A 620 -27.43 -17.13 36.29
C ASP A 620 -28.82 -16.47 36.30
N GLU A 621 -29.66 -16.73 35.30
CA GLU A 621 -31.01 -16.21 35.23
C GLU A 621 -31.89 -16.76 36.39
N LEU A 622 -31.67 -17.98 36.84
CA LEU A 622 -32.36 -18.59 37.96
C LEU A 622 -31.90 -18.00 39.32
N LEU A 623 -30.59 -17.76 39.46
CA LEU A 623 -29.99 -17.15 40.66
C LEU A 623 -30.32 -15.67 40.82
N MET A 624 -30.60 -14.94 39.72
CA MET A 624 -31.03 -13.54 39.76
C MET A 624 -32.45 -13.36 40.36
N LYS A 625 -33.23 -14.42 40.49
CA LYS A 625 -34.56 -14.33 41.12
C LYS A 625 -34.39 -14.27 42.65
N PRO A 626 -35.03 -13.32 43.34
CA PRO A 626 -34.88 -13.14 44.80
C PRO A 626 -35.23 -14.40 45.63
N GLU A 627 -36.10 -15.28 45.10
CA GLU A 627 -36.54 -16.53 45.74
C GLU A 627 -35.44 -17.61 45.73
N ASN A 628 -34.53 -17.57 44.79
CA ASN A 628 -33.51 -18.61 44.57
C ASN A 628 -32.10 -18.18 44.98
N ALA A 629 -31.90 -16.92 45.37
CA ALA A 629 -30.57 -16.35 45.66
C ALA A 629 -29.83 -17.03 46.84
N SER A 630 -30.50 -17.84 47.65
CA SER A 630 -29.93 -18.60 48.80
C SER A 630 -29.98 -20.12 48.59
N ASP A 631 -30.35 -20.58 47.39
CA ASP A 631 -30.43 -22.03 47.13
C ASP A 631 -29.05 -22.63 46.93
N ILE A 632 -28.60 -23.37 47.96
CA ILE A 632 -27.27 -23.99 47.98
C ILE A 632 -27.09 -24.99 46.84
N VAL A 633 -28.15 -25.62 46.36
CA VAL A 633 -28.10 -26.62 45.26
C VAL A 633 -27.78 -25.92 43.94
N LEU A 634 -28.44 -24.81 43.64
CA LEU A 634 -28.21 -24.01 42.42
C LEU A 634 -26.81 -23.37 42.42
N VAL A 635 -26.34 -22.88 43.56
CA VAL A 635 -25.00 -22.32 43.70
C VAL A 635 -23.90 -23.39 43.52
N THR A 636 -24.16 -24.60 44.02
CA THR A 636 -23.24 -25.73 43.86
C THR A 636 -23.18 -26.18 42.39
N GLU A 637 -24.33 -26.28 41.73
CA GLU A 637 -24.42 -26.64 40.31
C GLU A 637 -23.73 -25.59 39.42
N TYR A 638 -23.93 -24.30 39.71
CA TYR A 638 -23.26 -23.20 39.04
C TYR A 638 -21.74 -23.31 39.17
N THR A 639 -21.24 -23.54 40.37
CA THR A 639 -19.79 -23.64 40.65
C THR A 639 -19.16 -24.86 39.96
N GLN A 640 -19.85 -26.01 39.98
CA GLN A 640 -19.43 -27.24 39.31
C GLN A 640 -19.45 -27.07 37.78
N THR A 641 -20.49 -26.45 37.21
CA THR A 641 -20.57 -26.23 35.78
C THR A 641 -19.50 -25.24 35.31
N LYS A 642 -19.20 -24.22 36.11
CA LYS A 642 -18.12 -23.27 35.81
C LYS A 642 -16.74 -23.93 35.82
N GLN A 643 -16.48 -24.78 36.83
CA GLN A 643 -15.22 -25.52 36.91
C GLN A 643 -15.06 -26.52 35.73
N ALA A 644 -16.15 -27.20 35.36
CA ALA A 644 -16.16 -28.09 34.20
C ALA A 644 -15.95 -27.33 32.86
N LEU A 645 -16.43 -26.10 32.76
CA LEU A 645 -16.20 -25.22 31.62
C LEU A 645 -14.72 -24.84 31.52
N ASP A 646 -14.13 -24.42 32.62
CA ASP A 646 -12.70 -24.03 32.66
C ASP A 646 -11.80 -25.23 32.26
N GLU A 647 -12.09 -26.44 32.73
CA GLU A 647 -11.36 -27.66 32.35
C GLU A 647 -11.54 -28.02 30.87
N GLU A 648 -12.73 -27.86 30.28
CA GLU A 648 -12.96 -28.16 28.86
C GLU A 648 -12.35 -27.06 27.95
N VAL A 649 -12.26 -25.81 28.41
CA VAL A 649 -11.55 -24.71 27.70
C VAL A 649 -10.04 -25.00 27.62
N GLU A 650 -9.42 -25.41 28.75
CA GLU A 650 -8.00 -25.81 28.75
C GLU A 650 -7.75 -27.01 27.83
N ARG A 651 -8.72 -27.93 27.74
CA ARG A 651 -8.64 -29.08 26.83
C ARG A 651 -8.78 -28.65 25.38
N TRP A 652 -9.65 -27.72 25.08
CA TRP A 652 -9.84 -27.16 23.75
C TRP A 652 -8.58 -26.41 23.29
N GLU A 653 -7.93 -25.62 24.16
CA GLU A 653 -6.67 -24.95 23.85
C GLU A 653 -5.58 -25.94 23.44
N LYS A 654 -5.41 -27.03 24.21
CA LYS A 654 -4.42 -28.09 23.88
C LYS A 654 -4.72 -28.77 22.55
N LEU A 655 -5.99 -29.05 22.25
CA LEU A 655 -6.40 -29.68 20.99
C LEU A 655 -6.23 -28.71 19.80
N SER A 656 -6.42 -27.40 20.01
CA SER A 656 -6.18 -26.37 19.00
C SER A 656 -4.70 -26.22 18.70
N GLU A 657 -3.83 -26.21 19.70
CA GLU A 657 -2.37 -26.19 19.52
C GLU A 657 -1.88 -27.46 18.78
N GLU A 658 -2.48 -28.62 19.11
CA GLU A 658 -2.15 -29.87 18.43
C GLU A 658 -2.59 -29.86 16.95
N LEU A 659 -3.73 -29.23 16.63
CA LEU A 659 -4.21 -29.02 15.27
C LEU A 659 -3.33 -28.05 14.47
N GLU A 660 -2.85 -26.99 15.08
CA GLU A 660 -1.94 -26.02 14.45
C GLU A 660 -0.54 -26.62 14.21
N SER A 661 -0.13 -27.58 15.01
CA SER A 661 1.18 -28.25 14.86
C SER A 661 1.20 -29.35 13.78
N LEU A 662 0.02 -29.79 13.29
CA LEU A 662 -0.18 -30.83 12.26
C LEU A 662 -0.36 -30.23 10.86
#